data_8da8de809739b8073fac12ae0431b0bd
#
_entry.id   8da8de809739b8073fac12ae0431b0bd
#
_cell.length_a   1.000
_cell.length_b   1.000
_cell.length_c   1.000
_cell.angle_alpha   90.00
_cell.angle_beta   90.00
_cell.angle_gamma   90.00
#
_symmetry.space_group_name_H-M   'P 1'
#
loop_
_entity.id
_entity.type
_entity.pdbx_description
1 polymer ?
#
loop_
_entity_poly.entity_id
_entity_poly.type
_entity_poly.pdbx_seq_one_letter_code
_entity_poly.pdbx_strand_id
1 'polypeptide(L)'
;MQTNTTTYNSFWEMTLKVGVLLALIILIIAIFPRPTSNFSYRYSEGQVWEYDDIIAPFDFPIYKSGDQLRKEQQEVLKQFSPYYNVDRHVGEQQLARILAAAHEHHLSEEAVDYLTQQVSSIYEQGILSLADMEELQSEGFTRITIVNQHRVASAYPLAYCYTPKSAYDVIFASAPIAVQPTVKQLDLNSFLLPNLILDKQTSNHMREALLSEVAPTKGMVQAGERIVGKGDVVTAEQERKLNSLQLAMDQQGVRSGSALLSFIGTLVLILSFVVLLVLYLYVFRPKLFHDPNTILFFSILVSIIVALACLVVGYTDISIYIVPFAWVPVIIRVFYDSRTALYVHLITIMICSMLAPAPFEFLLLQIGAGMVAVGSLRDMAQRSQLVRTAAWILASYTLGYTAFTLSVSGNLAMLQWQTYICFLVNALLIVFAYGLIYLFEKSFHLISSITLVELTNINSELMLEFADKAPGTFQHSLQVSNLAMEAAKRIGANTLLVRTGALYHDIGKMAAPQNFTENQQNGVNPLAGQDYIRAAQTVIGHVEEGVKTAERLHLPEVVQQFIRRHHGTTRTGYFYNSYCNEHPGETIDDSLFRYPGPKPNTKETAVLMMADAIEARSRSLTSFTEDEVTAMVNRMIDAQISDGQFEETPLSFQDLYAIKQTFIRKLISMNHHRIAYPDLKP
;
A
#
# COMPACT_ATOMS: atom_id res chain seq x y z
N MET A 1 -25.38 19.19 37.48
CA MET A 1 -25.75 18.34 36.33
C MET A 1 -24.69 18.31 35.19
N GLN A 2 -23.42 18.62 35.52
CA GLN A 2 -22.31 18.67 34.52
C GLN A 2 -21.38 17.43 34.52
N THR A 3 -21.64 16.44 35.37
CA THR A 3 -20.75 15.26 35.51
C THR A 3 -21.08 14.08 34.63
N ASN A 4 -22.25 14.05 33.98
CA ASN A 4 -22.66 12.89 33.17
C ASN A 4 -22.27 12.96 31.66
N THR A 5 -21.95 14.14 31.12
CA THR A 5 -21.60 14.29 29.74
C THR A 5 -20.13 13.93 29.44
N THR A 6 -19.23 14.22 30.39
CA THR A 6 -17.81 13.90 30.25
C THR A 6 -17.50 12.40 30.35
N THR A 7 -18.24 11.66 31.19
CA THR A 7 -18.09 10.20 31.31
C THR A 7 -18.67 9.45 30.10
N TYR A 8 -19.75 9.95 29.52
CA TYR A 8 -20.38 9.34 28.34
C TYR A 8 -19.51 9.49 27.08
N ASN A 9 -18.91 10.66 26.85
CA ASN A 9 -17.96 10.87 25.75
C ASN A 9 -16.71 9.99 25.88
N SER A 10 -16.16 9.86 27.10
CA SER A 10 -15.00 9.01 27.39
C SER A 10 -15.27 7.51 27.07
N PHE A 11 -16.47 7.02 27.37
CA PHE A 11 -16.85 5.62 27.07
C PHE A 11 -16.92 5.36 25.55
N TRP A 12 -17.56 6.25 24.79
CA TRP A 12 -17.67 6.11 23.32
C TRP A 12 -16.31 6.23 22.62
N GLU A 13 -15.45 7.14 23.05
CA GLU A 13 -14.10 7.27 22.55
C GLU A 13 -13.25 6.02 22.80
N MET A 14 -13.36 5.43 24.00
CA MET A 14 -12.67 4.19 24.33
C MET A 14 -13.18 3.01 23.52
N THR A 15 -14.50 2.91 23.33
CA THR A 15 -15.13 1.87 22.50
C THR A 15 -14.69 1.97 21.05
N LEU A 16 -14.62 3.18 20.49
CA LEU A 16 -14.14 3.42 19.12
C LEU A 16 -12.68 2.98 18.96
N LYS A 17 -11.79 3.34 19.88
CA LYS A 17 -10.38 2.95 19.88
C LYS A 17 -10.19 1.44 19.90
N VAL A 18 -10.90 0.78 20.82
CA VAL A 18 -10.88 -0.69 20.92
C VAL A 18 -11.42 -1.32 19.61
N GLY A 19 -12.50 -0.77 19.06
CA GLY A 19 -13.07 -1.22 17.79
C GLY A 19 -12.08 -1.11 16.64
N VAL A 20 -11.36 0.00 16.51
CA VAL A 20 -10.34 0.23 15.48
C VAL A 20 -9.18 -0.76 15.62
N LEU A 21 -8.69 -0.97 16.84
CA LEU A 21 -7.60 -1.93 17.10
C LEU A 21 -8.02 -3.38 16.84
N LEU A 22 -9.25 -3.75 17.21
CA LEU A 22 -9.79 -5.06 16.88
C LEU A 22 -9.96 -5.24 15.38
N ALA A 23 -10.44 -4.22 14.67
CA ALA A 23 -10.55 -4.25 13.21
C ALA A 23 -9.17 -4.40 12.55
N LEU A 24 -8.14 -3.72 13.06
CA LEU A 24 -6.75 -3.90 12.61
C LEU A 24 -6.29 -5.35 12.77
N ILE A 25 -6.49 -5.93 13.95
CA ILE A 25 -6.08 -7.32 14.24
C ILE A 25 -6.82 -8.29 13.32
N ILE A 26 -8.14 -8.16 13.19
CA ILE A 26 -8.95 -9.00 12.32
C ILE A 26 -8.50 -8.90 10.86
N LEU A 27 -8.24 -7.67 10.39
CA LEU A 27 -7.79 -7.43 9.02
C LEU A 27 -6.42 -8.09 8.76
N ILE A 28 -5.45 -7.90 9.66
CA ILE A 28 -4.13 -8.51 9.54
C ILE A 28 -4.26 -10.04 9.49
N ILE A 29 -5.03 -10.64 10.39
CA ILE A 29 -5.21 -12.09 10.46
C ILE A 29 -5.92 -12.64 9.21
N ALA A 30 -6.91 -11.91 8.68
CA ALA A 30 -7.64 -12.32 7.49
C ALA A 30 -6.75 -12.34 6.22
N ILE A 31 -5.80 -11.42 6.14
CA ILE A 31 -4.89 -11.28 4.99
C ILE A 31 -3.64 -12.14 5.17
N PHE A 32 -3.28 -12.48 6.42
CA PHE A 32 -2.04 -13.19 6.71
C PHE A 32 -2.05 -14.58 6.04
N PRO A 33 -1.02 -14.92 5.25
CA PRO A 33 -0.94 -16.22 4.59
C PRO A 33 -1.03 -17.33 5.62
N ARG A 34 -1.93 -18.28 5.39
CA ARG A 34 -1.98 -19.49 6.21
C ARG A 34 -0.74 -20.30 5.91
N PRO A 35 0.00 -20.77 6.91
CA PRO A 35 1.13 -21.65 6.65
C PRO A 35 0.63 -22.90 5.93
N THR A 36 0.96 -23.01 4.66
CA THR A 36 0.59 -24.18 3.82
C THR A 36 1.56 -25.34 4.03
N SER A 37 2.76 -25.07 4.53
CA SER A 37 3.74 -26.10 4.89
C SER A 37 4.62 -25.71 6.09
N ASN A 38 4.98 -26.71 6.89
CA ASN A 38 6.04 -26.60 7.90
C ASN A 38 7.45 -26.67 7.27
N PHE A 39 7.56 -26.66 5.93
CA PHE A 39 8.80 -26.85 5.18
C PHE A 39 9.23 -25.52 4.53
N SER A 40 10.05 -24.74 5.25
CA SER A 40 10.45 -23.37 4.85
C SER A 40 11.92 -23.27 4.44
N TYR A 41 12.44 -24.25 3.73
CA TYR A 41 13.83 -24.25 3.26
C TYR A 41 13.91 -23.74 1.82
N ARG A 42 14.92 -22.92 1.51
CA ARG A 42 15.25 -22.54 0.13
C ARG A 42 16.41 -23.39 -0.33
N TYR A 43 16.24 -24.07 -1.44
CA TYR A 43 17.24 -24.95 -2.04
C TYR A 43 17.01 -25.07 -3.53
N SER A 44 18.08 -25.31 -4.26
CA SER A 44 18.05 -25.72 -5.66
C SER A 44 19.24 -26.64 -5.93
N GLU A 45 19.17 -27.40 -7.01
CA GLU A 45 20.28 -28.23 -7.46
C GLU A 45 21.57 -27.42 -7.59
N GLY A 46 22.67 -27.93 -7.05
CA GLY A 46 23.99 -27.30 -7.08
C GLY A 46 24.24 -26.28 -5.97
N GLN A 47 23.26 -25.93 -5.14
CA GLN A 47 23.47 -25.06 -3.97
C GLN A 47 23.97 -25.83 -2.76
N VAL A 48 24.74 -25.16 -1.92
CA VAL A 48 25.17 -25.73 -0.64
C VAL A 48 24.03 -25.64 0.35
N TRP A 49 23.75 -26.73 1.05
CA TRP A 49 22.72 -26.75 2.10
C TRP A 49 23.22 -26.01 3.34
N GLU A 50 22.63 -24.89 3.65
CA GLU A 50 23.04 -23.99 4.74
C GLU A 50 22.37 -24.31 6.10
N TYR A 51 21.32 -25.11 6.06
CA TYR A 51 20.51 -25.44 7.24
C TYR A 51 21.02 -26.70 7.93
N ASP A 52 20.47 -27.01 9.11
CA ASP A 52 20.79 -28.24 9.82
C ASP A 52 20.35 -29.49 9.03
N ASP A 53 20.89 -30.65 9.40
CA ASP A 53 20.59 -31.90 8.72
C ASP A 53 19.10 -32.17 8.66
N ILE A 54 18.57 -32.51 7.49
CA ILE A 54 17.19 -32.99 7.33
C ILE A 54 17.14 -34.50 7.35
N ILE A 55 16.45 -35.02 8.34
CA ILE A 55 16.14 -36.44 8.52
C ILE A 55 14.66 -36.60 8.26
N ALA A 56 14.28 -37.62 7.50
CA ALA A 56 12.89 -37.95 7.21
C ALA A 56 12.11 -38.21 8.51
N PRO A 57 11.06 -37.41 8.84
CA PRO A 57 10.30 -37.59 10.07
C PRO A 57 9.30 -38.75 10.00
N PHE A 58 8.97 -39.24 8.81
CA PHE A 58 8.05 -40.34 8.50
C PHE A 58 8.33 -40.87 7.10
N ASP A 59 7.75 -42.02 6.77
CA ASP A 59 7.86 -42.63 5.44
C ASP A 59 7.06 -41.81 4.42
N PHE A 60 7.68 -41.47 3.27
CA PHE A 60 7.00 -40.76 2.21
C PHE A 60 7.49 -41.16 0.82
N PRO A 61 6.61 -41.16 -0.21
CA PRO A 61 6.99 -41.50 -1.58
C PRO A 61 7.79 -40.38 -2.24
N ILE A 62 8.75 -40.77 -3.09
CA ILE A 62 9.52 -39.83 -3.92
C ILE A 62 8.74 -39.60 -5.21
N TYR A 63 8.24 -38.40 -5.44
CA TYR A 63 7.56 -38.02 -6.68
C TYR A 63 8.56 -37.81 -7.82
N LYS A 64 8.16 -38.25 -9.03
CA LYS A 64 8.92 -38.00 -10.25
C LYS A 64 8.83 -36.52 -10.61
N SER A 65 9.87 -35.98 -11.27
CA SER A 65 9.77 -34.62 -11.81
C SER A 65 8.71 -34.56 -12.92
N GLY A 66 8.09 -33.39 -13.12
CA GLY A 66 7.10 -33.19 -14.16
C GLY A 66 7.58 -33.60 -15.57
N ASP A 67 8.86 -33.37 -15.87
CA ASP A 67 9.47 -33.75 -17.15
C ASP A 67 9.67 -35.25 -17.29
N GLN A 68 10.06 -35.92 -16.21
CA GLN A 68 10.17 -37.38 -16.22
C GLN A 68 8.80 -38.04 -16.38
N LEU A 69 7.81 -37.61 -15.63
CA LEU A 69 6.45 -38.10 -15.72
C LEU A 69 5.88 -37.90 -17.14
N ARG A 70 6.06 -36.72 -17.74
CA ARG A 70 5.62 -36.44 -19.10
C ARG A 70 6.32 -37.34 -20.13
N LYS A 71 7.63 -37.55 -19.99
CA LYS A 71 8.37 -38.45 -20.89
C LYS A 71 7.85 -39.87 -20.83
N GLU A 72 7.67 -40.41 -19.62
CA GLU A 72 7.12 -41.75 -19.44
C GLU A 72 5.69 -41.87 -19.96
N GLN A 73 4.85 -40.86 -19.72
CA GLN A 73 3.50 -40.82 -20.29
C GLN A 73 3.50 -40.79 -21.81
N GLN A 74 4.40 -40.01 -22.42
CA GLN A 74 4.56 -39.98 -23.89
C GLN A 74 5.03 -41.31 -24.43
N GLU A 75 5.95 -42.03 -23.77
CA GLU A 75 6.40 -43.35 -24.19
C GLU A 75 5.26 -44.38 -24.13
N VAL A 76 4.46 -44.34 -23.09
CA VAL A 76 3.30 -45.27 -22.97
C VAL A 76 2.23 -44.91 -24.00
N LEU A 77 2.01 -43.65 -24.27
CA LEU A 77 1.05 -43.20 -25.30
C LEU A 77 1.47 -43.59 -26.74
N LYS A 78 2.76 -43.88 -27.00
CA LYS A 78 3.20 -44.43 -28.31
C LYS A 78 2.61 -45.81 -28.61
N GLN A 79 2.20 -46.51 -27.58
CA GLN A 79 1.54 -47.83 -27.70
C GLN A 79 0.03 -47.71 -27.91
N PHE A 80 -0.52 -46.52 -27.67
CA PHE A 80 -1.95 -46.31 -27.82
C PHE A 80 -2.35 -46.28 -29.30
N SER A 81 -3.49 -46.91 -29.64
CA SER A 81 -4.14 -46.80 -30.95
C SER A 81 -5.64 -46.53 -30.72
N PRO A 82 -6.21 -45.57 -31.45
CA PRO A 82 -7.62 -45.21 -31.31
C PRO A 82 -8.54 -46.36 -31.70
N TYR A 83 -9.68 -46.49 -30.98
CA TYR A 83 -10.66 -47.55 -31.18
C TYR A 83 -11.72 -47.13 -32.20
N TYR A 84 -11.98 -47.96 -33.18
CA TYR A 84 -12.98 -47.80 -34.21
C TYR A 84 -13.95 -48.97 -34.23
N ASN A 85 -15.24 -48.69 -34.34
CA ASN A 85 -16.30 -49.68 -34.53
C ASN A 85 -16.61 -49.82 -36.02
N VAL A 86 -16.78 -51.04 -36.51
CA VAL A 86 -17.21 -51.32 -37.88
C VAL A 86 -18.72 -51.34 -37.98
N ASP A 87 -19.29 -50.40 -38.73
CA ASP A 87 -20.72 -50.43 -39.09
C ASP A 87 -20.91 -51.24 -40.37
N ARG A 88 -21.30 -52.50 -40.26
CA ARG A 88 -21.57 -53.36 -41.40
C ARG A 88 -22.82 -52.99 -42.15
N HIS A 89 -23.81 -52.41 -41.51
CA HIS A 89 -25.06 -52.00 -42.17
C HIS A 89 -24.79 -50.95 -43.25
N VAL A 90 -23.79 -50.07 -43.02
CA VAL A 90 -23.38 -49.11 -44.06
C VAL A 90 -22.85 -49.87 -45.27
N GLY A 91 -21.96 -50.86 -45.11
CA GLY A 91 -21.42 -51.65 -46.19
C GLY A 91 -22.49 -52.43 -46.98
N GLU A 92 -23.38 -53.13 -46.28
CA GLU A 92 -24.51 -53.90 -46.90
C GLU A 92 -25.46 -52.97 -47.60
N GLN A 93 -25.80 -51.82 -47.01
CA GLN A 93 -26.72 -50.85 -47.59
C GLN A 93 -26.14 -50.20 -48.84
N GLN A 94 -24.86 -49.83 -48.81
CA GLN A 94 -24.22 -49.21 -49.98
C GLN A 94 -23.97 -50.20 -51.09
N LEU A 95 -23.64 -51.43 -50.76
CA LEU A 95 -23.53 -52.51 -51.79
C LEU A 95 -24.89 -52.73 -52.47
N ALA A 96 -26.01 -52.82 -51.72
CA ALA A 96 -27.35 -52.94 -52.28
C ALA A 96 -27.73 -51.74 -53.19
N ARG A 97 -27.31 -50.52 -52.84
CA ARG A 97 -27.51 -49.32 -53.64
C ARG A 97 -26.70 -49.38 -54.95
N ILE A 98 -25.41 -49.79 -54.85
CA ILE A 98 -24.57 -49.97 -56.03
C ILE A 98 -25.17 -51.00 -56.99
N LEU A 99 -25.64 -52.12 -56.46
CA LEU A 99 -26.25 -53.17 -57.26
C LEU A 99 -27.58 -52.70 -57.89
N ALA A 100 -28.40 -51.96 -57.19
CA ALA A 100 -29.61 -51.35 -57.75
C ALA A 100 -29.29 -50.36 -58.90
N ALA A 101 -28.30 -49.50 -58.72
CA ALA A 101 -27.83 -48.60 -59.76
C ALA A 101 -27.20 -49.36 -60.94
N ALA A 102 -26.50 -50.47 -60.69
CA ALA A 102 -25.94 -51.33 -61.71
C ALA A 102 -27.05 -51.99 -62.54
N HIS A 103 -28.13 -52.42 -61.97
CA HIS A 103 -29.30 -52.94 -62.66
C HIS A 103 -30.04 -51.87 -63.47
N GLU A 104 -30.17 -50.67 -62.94
CA GLU A 104 -30.78 -49.54 -63.66
C GLU A 104 -30.00 -49.12 -64.91
N HIS A 105 -28.68 -49.19 -64.85
CA HIS A 105 -27.77 -48.92 -65.95
C HIS A 105 -27.50 -50.10 -66.83
N HIS A 106 -28.21 -51.26 -66.71
CA HIS A 106 -28.12 -52.46 -67.49
C HIS A 106 -26.66 -53.03 -67.63
N LEU A 107 -25.94 -53.11 -66.51
CA LEU A 107 -24.57 -53.60 -66.48
C LEU A 107 -24.49 -55.12 -66.78
N SER A 108 -23.36 -55.60 -67.32
CA SER A 108 -23.14 -57.02 -67.54
C SER A 108 -23.02 -57.81 -66.19
N GLU A 109 -23.41 -59.05 -66.17
CA GLU A 109 -23.22 -59.92 -64.99
C GLU A 109 -21.79 -59.94 -64.49
N GLU A 110 -20.80 -59.96 -65.39
CA GLU A 110 -19.38 -59.87 -65.03
C GLU A 110 -19.01 -58.59 -64.28
N ALA A 111 -19.63 -57.44 -64.63
CA ALA A 111 -19.42 -56.18 -63.97
C ALA A 111 -20.10 -56.17 -62.57
N VAL A 112 -21.28 -56.75 -62.42
CA VAL A 112 -22.02 -56.88 -61.18
C VAL A 112 -21.24 -57.77 -60.19
N ASP A 113 -20.77 -58.91 -60.66
CA ASP A 113 -19.96 -59.84 -59.82
C ASP A 113 -18.66 -59.18 -59.38
N TYR A 114 -17.97 -58.52 -60.28
CA TYR A 114 -16.76 -57.77 -59.94
C TYR A 114 -17.02 -56.68 -58.88
N LEU A 115 -18.06 -55.85 -59.04
CA LEU A 115 -18.39 -54.81 -58.12
C LEU A 115 -18.78 -55.38 -56.73
N THR A 116 -19.56 -56.48 -56.72
CA THR A 116 -19.96 -57.15 -55.51
C THR A 116 -18.75 -57.63 -54.74
N GLN A 117 -17.80 -58.28 -55.39
CA GLN A 117 -16.60 -58.81 -54.75
C GLN A 117 -15.67 -57.71 -54.24
N GLN A 118 -15.39 -56.69 -55.05
CA GLN A 118 -14.47 -55.60 -54.68
C GLN A 118 -15.04 -54.72 -53.60
N VAL A 119 -16.30 -54.29 -53.72
CA VAL A 119 -16.96 -53.45 -52.71
C VAL A 119 -17.05 -54.16 -51.35
N SER A 120 -17.45 -55.47 -51.37
CA SER A 120 -17.49 -56.26 -50.14
C SER A 120 -16.11 -56.36 -49.49
N SER A 121 -15.06 -56.62 -50.27
CA SER A 121 -13.68 -56.70 -49.77
C SER A 121 -13.19 -55.38 -49.14
N ILE A 122 -13.52 -54.24 -49.77
CA ILE A 122 -13.16 -52.91 -49.29
C ILE A 122 -13.91 -52.56 -47.98
N TYR A 123 -15.21 -52.89 -47.89
CA TYR A 123 -15.97 -52.68 -46.65
C TYR A 123 -15.54 -53.63 -45.52
N GLU A 124 -15.03 -54.81 -45.83
CA GLU A 124 -14.40 -55.69 -44.82
C GLU A 124 -13.09 -55.13 -44.25
N GLN A 125 -12.29 -54.48 -45.14
CA GLN A 125 -11.07 -53.80 -44.68
C GLN A 125 -11.34 -52.49 -43.98
N GLY A 126 -12.44 -51.80 -44.33
CA GLY A 126 -12.92 -50.59 -43.71
C GLY A 126 -12.58 -49.31 -44.42
N ILE A 127 -13.56 -48.41 -44.49
CA ILE A 127 -13.46 -47.09 -45.05
C ILE A 127 -13.53 -46.04 -43.94
N LEU A 128 -12.47 -45.24 -43.82
CA LEU A 128 -12.40 -44.09 -42.90
C LEU A 128 -12.87 -42.81 -43.61
N SER A 129 -13.40 -41.85 -42.88
CA SER A 129 -13.62 -40.53 -43.43
C SER A 129 -12.26 -39.86 -43.80
N LEU A 130 -12.28 -38.97 -44.76
CA LEU A 130 -11.06 -38.23 -45.14
C LEU A 130 -10.51 -37.45 -43.94
N ALA A 131 -11.42 -36.82 -43.18
CA ALA A 131 -11.05 -36.06 -41.98
C ALA A 131 -10.37 -36.92 -40.89
N ASP A 132 -10.94 -38.10 -40.61
CA ASP A 132 -10.35 -39.04 -39.62
C ASP A 132 -9.00 -39.56 -40.11
N MET A 133 -8.85 -39.84 -41.39
CA MET A 133 -7.57 -40.31 -41.97
C MET A 133 -6.48 -39.22 -41.84
N GLU A 134 -6.80 -37.96 -42.17
CA GLU A 134 -5.88 -36.82 -42.02
C GLU A 134 -5.51 -36.57 -40.57
N GLU A 135 -6.48 -36.63 -39.67
CA GLU A 135 -6.26 -36.46 -38.22
C GLU A 135 -5.32 -37.52 -37.67
N LEU A 136 -5.59 -38.82 -37.98
CA LEU A 136 -4.75 -39.96 -37.53
C LEU A 136 -3.32 -39.85 -38.08
N GLN A 137 -3.15 -39.42 -39.36
CA GLN A 137 -1.83 -39.22 -39.94
C GLN A 137 -1.10 -38.03 -39.32
N SER A 138 -1.79 -36.94 -39.03
CA SER A 138 -1.21 -35.73 -38.43
C SER A 138 -0.75 -36.00 -37.01
N GLU A 139 -1.48 -36.83 -36.28
CA GLU A 139 -1.11 -37.28 -34.93
C GLU A 139 -0.05 -38.38 -34.88
N GLY A 140 0.33 -38.88 -36.05
CA GLY A 140 1.39 -39.89 -36.22
C GLY A 140 0.96 -41.35 -35.89
N PHE A 141 -0.33 -41.61 -35.88
CA PHE A 141 -0.81 -42.98 -35.70
C PHE A 141 -0.52 -43.84 -36.95
N THR A 142 0.06 -45.01 -36.74
CA THR A 142 0.30 -46.02 -37.79
C THR A 142 -0.70 -47.18 -37.74
N ARG A 143 -1.48 -47.24 -36.67
CA ARG A 143 -2.44 -48.31 -36.38
C ARG A 143 -3.70 -47.75 -35.75
N ILE A 144 -4.81 -48.40 -36.00
CA ILE A 144 -6.08 -48.23 -35.29
C ILE A 144 -6.48 -49.59 -34.65
N THR A 145 -7.33 -49.53 -33.64
CA THR A 145 -7.90 -50.77 -33.06
C THR A 145 -9.34 -50.90 -33.51
N ILE A 146 -9.62 -51.96 -34.26
CA ILE A 146 -10.98 -52.22 -34.74
C ILE A 146 -11.67 -53.18 -33.76
N VAL A 147 -12.85 -52.83 -33.31
CA VAL A 147 -13.72 -53.67 -32.44
C VAL A 147 -14.75 -54.31 -33.35
N ASN A 148 -14.72 -55.65 -33.43
CA ASN A 148 -15.68 -56.43 -34.17
C ASN A 148 -16.95 -56.73 -33.37
N GLN A 149 -18.00 -57.30 -33.97
CA GLN A 149 -19.29 -57.62 -33.32
C GLN A 149 -19.15 -58.54 -32.08
N HIS A 150 -18.12 -59.36 -32.02
CA HIS A 150 -17.86 -60.24 -30.88
C HIS A 150 -17.08 -59.53 -29.78
N ARG A 151 -16.97 -58.19 -29.84
CA ARG A 151 -16.19 -57.35 -28.92
C ARG A 151 -14.71 -57.70 -28.82
N VAL A 152 -14.19 -58.35 -29.88
CA VAL A 152 -12.74 -58.63 -29.96
C VAL A 152 -12.07 -57.42 -30.66
N ALA A 153 -11.16 -56.83 -29.90
CA ALA A 153 -10.33 -55.71 -30.35
C ALA A 153 -9.07 -56.25 -31.08
N SER A 154 -8.82 -55.84 -32.31
CA SER A 154 -7.62 -56.19 -33.04
C SER A 154 -6.93 -54.96 -33.60
N ALA A 155 -5.60 -54.90 -33.42
CA ALA A 155 -4.81 -53.80 -33.99
C ALA A 155 -4.75 -53.95 -35.53
N TYR A 156 -5.08 -52.93 -36.28
CA TYR A 156 -5.13 -52.88 -37.70
C TYR A 156 -4.26 -51.74 -38.26
N PRO A 157 -3.32 -52.05 -39.21
CA PRO A 157 -2.49 -51.02 -39.75
C PRO A 157 -3.31 -49.98 -40.57
N LEU A 158 -3.08 -48.70 -40.30
CA LEU A 158 -3.79 -47.63 -40.98
C LEU A 158 -3.60 -47.63 -42.51
N ALA A 159 -2.47 -48.17 -42.98
CA ALA A 159 -2.16 -48.32 -44.40
C ALA A 159 -3.12 -49.26 -45.16
N TYR A 160 -3.86 -50.12 -44.46
CA TYR A 160 -4.87 -51.01 -45.07
C TYR A 160 -6.29 -50.48 -45.05
N CYS A 161 -6.49 -49.33 -44.41
CA CYS A 161 -7.78 -48.66 -44.40
C CYS A 161 -7.91 -47.77 -45.64
N TYR A 162 -9.10 -47.77 -46.21
CA TYR A 162 -9.43 -46.92 -47.35
C TYR A 162 -10.07 -45.61 -46.91
N THR A 163 -9.91 -44.58 -47.75
CA THR A 163 -10.82 -43.43 -47.83
C THR A 163 -11.81 -43.65 -48.95
N PRO A 164 -12.94 -42.93 -49.02
CA PRO A 164 -13.86 -43.08 -50.19
C PRO A 164 -13.15 -42.91 -51.55
N LYS A 165 -12.20 -41.97 -51.59
CA LYS A 165 -11.40 -41.75 -52.80
C LYS A 165 -10.45 -42.89 -53.14
N SER A 166 -9.65 -43.33 -52.17
CA SER A 166 -8.72 -44.46 -52.38
C SER A 166 -9.43 -45.76 -52.69
N ALA A 167 -10.61 -46.00 -52.06
CA ALA A 167 -11.48 -47.10 -52.39
C ALA A 167 -11.92 -47.11 -53.84
N TYR A 168 -12.37 -45.96 -54.34
CA TYR A 168 -12.70 -45.78 -55.75
C TYR A 168 -11.50 -46.05 -56.64
N ASP A 169 -10.34 -45.46 -56.35
CA ASP A 169 -9.14 -45.63 -57.14
C ASP A 169 -8.73 -47.11 -57.25
N VAL A 170 -8.83 -47.88 -56.18
CA VAL A 170 -8.54 -49.31 -56.19
C VAL A 170 -9.56 -50.10 -56.98
N ILE A 171 -10.87 -49.84 -56.83
CA ILE A 171 -11.92 -50.47 -57.65
C ILE A 171 -11.70 -50.18 -59.12
N PHE A 172 -11.36 -48.95 -59.46
CA PHE A 172 -11.16 -48.59 -60.88
C PHE A 172 -9.88 -49.18 -61.44
N ALA A 173 -8.76 -49.16 -60.73
CA ALA A 173 -7.48 -49.67 -61.17
C ALA A 173 -7.45 -51.20 -61.31
N SER A 174 -8.18 -51.92 -60.48
CA SER A 174 -8.25 -53.38 -60.53
C SER A 174 -9.33 -53.93 -61.49
N ALA A 175 -10.14 -53.03 -62.06
CA ALA A 175 -11.23 -53.44 -62.95
C ALA A 175 -10.71 -53.97 -64.25
N PRO A 176 -11.24 -55.08 -64.79
CA PRO A 176 -10.98 -55.57 -66.16
C PRO A 176 -11.26 -54.46 -67.20
N ILE A 177 -10.49 -54.43 -68.27
CA ILE A 177 -10.61 -53.39 -69.32
C ILE A 177 -12.06 -53.24 -69.84
N ALA A 178 -12.79 -54.36 -69.91
CA ALA A 178 -14.20 -54.39 -70.32
C ALA A 178 -15.15 -53.74 -69.33
N VAL A 179 -14.79 -53.68 -68.03
CA VAL A 179 -15.62 -53.21 -66.92
C VAL A 179 -15.31 -51.75 -66.59
N GLN A 180 -14.10 -51.23 -66.86
CA GLN A 180 -13.67 -49.86 -66.55
C GLN A 180 -14.62 -48.75 -67.02
N PRO A 181 -15.14 -48.75 -68.23
CA PRO A 181 -16.08 -47.70 -68.68
C PRO A 181 -17.34 -47.69 -67.92
N THR A 182 -17.79 -48.85 -67.48
CA THR A 182 -19.00 -49.06 -66.68
C THR A 182 -18.85 -48.57 -65.23
N VAL A 183 -17.68 -48.85 -64.63
CA VAL A 183 -17.34 -48.33 -63.27
C VAL A 183 -17.29 -46.78 -63.30
N LYS A 184 -16.85 -46.18 -64.40
CA LYS A 184 -16.80 -44.73 -64.58
C LYS A 184 -18.19 -44.09 -64.70
N GLN A 185 -19.18 -44.82 -65.26
CA GLN A 185 -20.56 -44.31 -65.42
C GLN A 185 -21.34 -44.32 -64.14
N LEU A 186 -21.01 -45.17 -63.19
CA LEU A 186 -21.73 -45.36 -61.90
C LEU A 186 -21.36 -44.36 -60.82
N ASP A 187 -20.69 -43.29 -60.98
CA ASP A 187 -20.29 -42.33 -59.90
C ASP A 187 -20.15 -42.98 -58.50
N LEU A 188 -19.33 -44.04 -58.44
CA LEU A 188 -19.13 -44.88 -57.26
C LEU A 188 -18.71 -44.05 -56.03
N ASN A 189 -18.12 -42.91 -56.22
CA ASN A 189 -17.72 -42.03 -55.08
C ASN A 189 -18.91 -41.63 -54.23
N SER A 190 -20.10 -41.46 -54.79
CA SER A 190 -21.30 -41.08 -54.03
C SER A 190 -21.85 -42.24 -53.16
N PHE A 191 -21.47 -43.49 -53.43
CA PHE A 191 -21.90 -44.68 -52.72
C PHE A 191 -20.89 -45.18 -51.70
N LEU A 192 -19.59 -44.80 -51.84
CA LEU A 192 -18.55 -45.30 -50.94
C LEU A 192 -18.51 -44.42 -49.67
N LEU A 193 -19.38 -44.75 -48.72
CA LEU A 193 -19.46 -44.03 -47.44
C LEU A 193 -18.55 -44.67 -46.36
N PRO A 194 -18.01 -43.90 -45.45
CA PRO A 194 -17.23 -44.41 -44.35
C PRO A 194 -18.04 -45.39 -43.45
N ASN A 195 -17.46 -46.52 -43.09
CA ASN A 195 -18.06 -47.53 -42.19
C ASN A 195 -17.24 -47.75 -40.92
N LEU A 196 -16.07 -47.11 -40.80
CA LEU A 196 -15.30 -47.08 -39.54
C LEU A 196 -15.66 -45.80 -38.75
N ILE A 197 -16.25 -46.00 -37.61
CA ILE A 197 -16.74 -44.92 -36.71
C ILE A 197 -15.86 -44.89 -35.47
N LEU A 198 -15.27 -43.75 -35.15
CA LEU A 198 -14.45 -43.57 -33.94
C LEU A 198 -15.26 -43.76 -32.66
N ASP A 199 -14.85 -44.74 -31.84
CA ASP A 199 -15.35 -44.94 -30.50
C ASP A 199 -14.60 -44.03 -29.53
N LYS A 200 -15.05 -42.80 -29.40
CA LYS A 200 -14.43 -41.80 -28.51
C LYS A 200 -14.43 -42.22 -27.05
N GLN A 201 -15.49 -42.92 -26.59
CA GLN A 201 -15.63 -43.31 -25.19
C GLN A 201 -14.60 -44.37 -24.84
N THR A 202 -14.50 -45.45 -25.63
CA THR A 202 -13.51 -46.49 -25.42
C THR A 202 -12.10 -46.00 -25.62
N SER A 203 -11.84 -45.19 -26.64
CA SER A 203 -10.53 -44.57 -26.91
C SER A 203 -10.04 -43.76 -25.72
N ASN A 204 -10.90 -42.83 -25.16
CA ASN A 204 -10.54 -42.02 -24.02
C ASN A 204 -10.31 -42.88 -22.77
N HIS A 205 -11.18 -43.83 -22.49
CA HIS A 205 -11.03 -44.70 -21.33
C HIS A 205 -9.73 -45.54 -21.39
N MET A 206 -9.38 -46.07 -22.55
CA MET A 206 -8.13 -46.82 -22.72
C MET A 206 -6.90 -45.94 -22.64
N ARG A 207 -6.99 -44.71 -23.18
CA ARG A 207 -5.92 -43.69 -23.03
C ARG A 207 -5.69 -43.33 -21.57
N GLU A 208 -6.75 -43.08 -20.82
CA GLU A 208 -6.67 -42.78 -19.39
C GLU A 208 -6.14 -44.00 -18.60
N ALA A 209 -6.56 -45.19 -18.94
CA ALA A 209 -6.06 -46.42 -18.32
C ALA A 209 -4.55 -46.60 -18.51
N LEU A 210 -4.04 -46.38 -19.74
CA LEU A 210 -2.62 -46.41 -20.03
C LEU A 210 -1.83 -45.33 -19.28
N LEU A 211 -2.38 -44.10 -19.18
CA LEU A 211 -1.76 -43.02 -18.41
C LEU A 211 -1.73 -43.35 -16.91
N SER A 212 -2.72 -44.04 -16.40
CA SER A 212 -2.79 -44.43 -14.99
C SER A 212 -1.79 -45.55 -14.60
N GLU A 213 -1.30 -46.32 -15.55
CA GLU A 213 -0.24 -47.30 -15.35
C GLU A 213 1.12 -46.65 -15.03
N VAL A 214 1.30 -45.39 -15.42
CA VAL A 214 2.54 -44.67 -15.13
C VAL A 214 2.52 -44.24 -13.68
N ALA A 215 3.25 -44.91 -12.81
CA ALA A 215 3.35 -44.56 -11.40
C ALA A 215 3.93 -43.13 -11.24
N PRO A 216 3.26 -42.20 -10.49
CA PRO A 216 3.75 -40.87 -10.26
C PRO A 216 4.96 -40.80 -9.33
N THR A 217 5.31 -41.93 -8.70
CA THR A 217 6.38 -42.06 -7.69
C THR A 217 7.48 -43.01 -8.15
N LYS A 218 8.71 -42.83 -7.64
CA LYS A 218 9.90 -43.61 -8.00
C LYS A 218 10.57 -44.28 -6.80
N GLY A 219 9.90 -44.50 -5.72
CA GLY A 219 10.47 -45.09 -4.52
C GLY A 219 9.92 -44.45 -3.25
N MET A 220 10.51 -44.77 -2.12
CA MET A 220 10.08 -44.31 -0.80
C MET A 220 11.30 -43.94 0.03
N VAL A 221 11.21 -42.84 0.77
CA VAL A 221 12.17 -42.47 1.81
C VAL A 221 11.63 -43.01 3.13
N GLN A 222 12.47 -43.70 3.92
CA GLN A 222 12.06 -44.22 5.22
C GLN A 222 12.27 -43.21 6.34
N ALA A 223 11.43 -43.28 7.36
CA ALA A 223 11.62 -42.47 8.58
C ALA A 223 13.02 -42.70 9.17
N GLY A 224 13.71 -41.64 9.52
CA GLY A 224 15.09 -41.66 10.02
C GLY A 224 16.18 -41.61 8.93
N GLU A 225 15.83 -41.69 7.64
CA GLU A 225 16.80 -41.52 6.56
C GLU A 225 17.26 -40.06 6.49
N ARG A 226 18.58 -39.83 6.44
CA ARG A 226 19.16 -38.48 6.23
C ARG A 226 19.01 -38.09 4.75
N ILE A 227 18.32 -37.03 4.47
CA ILE A 227 18.05 -36.56 3.11
C ILE A 227 19.19 -35.64 2.64
N VAL A 228 19.57 -34.65 3.47
CA VAL A 228 20.64 -33.71 3.19
C VAL A 228 21.27 -33.25 4.51
N GLY A 229 22.57 -33.01 4.53
CA GLY A 229 23.29 -32.52 5.70
C GLY A 229 23.86 -31.12 5.48
N LYS A 230 24.15 -30.43 6.58
CA LYS A 230 24.76 -29.09 6.56
C LYS A 230 26.09 -29.11 5.83
N GLY A 231 26.22 -28.26 4.81
CA GLY A 231 27.41 -28.18 3.97
C GLY A 231 27.41 -29.10 2.75
N ASP A 232 26.42 -30.01 2.61
CA ASP A 232 26.28 -30.86 1.42
C ASP A 232 25.83 -30.00 0.22
N VAL A 233 26.34 -30.32 -0.98
CA VAL A 233 25.83 -29.74 -2.22
C VAL A 233 24.54 -30.48 -2.60
N VAL A 234 23.44 -29.78 -2.73
CA VAL A 234 22.13 -30.36 -3.08
C VAL A 234 22.20 -30.98 -4.47
N THR A 235 22.07 -32.29 -4.55
CA THR A 235 21.99 -33.02 -5.81
C THR A 235 20.54 -33.04 -6.34
N ALA A 236 20.35 -33.32 -7.64
CA ALA A 236 19.03 -33.47 -8.26
C ALA A 236 18.14 -34.55 -7.55
N GLU A 237 18.76 -35.57 -6.95
CA GLU A 237 18.05 -36.59 -6.17
C GLU A 237 17.62 -36.05 -4.80
N GLN A 238 18.51 -35.34 -4.11
CA GLN A 238 18.19 -34.70 -2.82
C GLN A 238 17.11 -33.62 -2.98
N GLU A 239 17.19 -32.80 -4.03
CA GLU A 239 16.15 -31.82 -4.33
C GLU A 239 14.77 -32.49 -4.53
N ARG A 240 14.71 -33.62 -5.28
CA ARG A 240 13.47 -34.38 -5.44
C ARG A 240 12.96 -34.96 -4.12
N LYS A 241 13.85 -35.51 -3.25
CA LYS A 241 13.48 -36.00 -1.94
C LYS A 241 12.94 -34.87 -1.06
N LEU A 242 13.56 -33.70 -1.09
CA LEU A 242 13.11 -32.49 -0.36
C LEU A 242 11.76 -31.98 -0.85
N ASN A 243 11.56 -31.88 -2.18
CA ASN A 243 10.27 -31.51 -2.77
C ASN A 243 9.17 -32.52 -2.41
N SER A 244 9.51 -33.82 -2.40
CA SER A 244 8.58 -34.87 -2.03
C SER A 244 8.24 -34.83 -0.53
N LEU A 245 9.21 -34.54 0.33
CA LEU A 245 8.99 -34.33 1.76
C LEU A 245 8.07 -33.13 1.99
N GLN A 246 8.29 -32.04 1.27
CA GLN A 246 7.43 -30.85 1.35
C GLN A 246 5.97 -31.19 1.02
N LEU A 247 5.73 -31.86 -0.10
CA LEU A 247 4.39 -32.30 -0.49
C LEU A 247 3.75 -33.23 0.52
N ALA A 248 4.53 -34.16 1.07
CA ALA A 248 4.03 -35.09 2.09
C ALA A 248 3.71 -34.39 3.41
N MET A 249 4.53 -33.42 3.83
CA MET A 249 4.27 -32.60 5.02
C MET A 249 3.01 -31.73 4.84
N ASP A 250 2.82 -31.16 3.66
CA ASP A 250 1.62 -30.36 3.34
C ASP A 250 0.35 -31.21 3.41
N GLN A 251 0.39 -32.44 2.87
CA GLN A 251 -0.72 -33.38 2.93
C GLN A 251 -1.01 -33.86 4.37
N GLN A 252 0.00 -34.04 5.20
CA GLN A 252 -0.17 -34.40 6.61
C GLN A 252 -0.56 -33.20 7.48
N GLY A 253 -0.03 -32.03 7.22
CA GLY A 253 -0.36 -30.78 7.94
C GLY A 253 -1.84 -30.42 7.87
N VAL A 254 -2.50 -30.74 6.75
CA VAL A 254 -3.96 -30.60 6.61
C VAL A 254 -4.74 -31.61 7.50
N ARG A 255 -4.12 -32.71 7.90
CA ARG A 255 -4.77 -33.76 8.71
C ARG A 255 -4.51 -33.65 10.21
N SER A 256 -3.51 -32.87 10.67
CA SER A 256 -3.17 -32.81 12.09
C SER A 256 -3.59 -31.49 12.71
N GLY A 257 -4.04 -31.47 13.97
CA GLY A 257 -4.42 -30.30 14.75
C GLY A 257 -3.31 -29.22 14.89
N SER A 258 -2.13 -29.44 14.31
CA SER A 258 -1.00 -28.51 14.27
C SER A 258 -1.30 -27.20 13.54
N ALA A 259 -2.14 -27.21 12.52
CA ALA A 259 -2.54 -26.00 11.78
C ALA A 259 -3.32 -25.02 12.67
N LEU A 260 -4.20 -25.52 13.54
CA LEU A 260 -4.93 -24.69 14.50
C LEU A 260 -3.98 -24.09 15.55
N LEU A 261 -3.06 -24.89 16.08
CA LEU A 261 -2.07 -24.41 17.07
C LEU A 261 -1.12 -23.37 16.45
N SER A 262 -0.67 -23.59 15.21
CA SER A 262 0.14 -22.60 14.47
C SER A 262 -0.63 -21.31 14.24
N PHE A 263 -1.91 -21.37 13.84
CA PHE A 263 -2.78 -20.23 13.70
C PHE A 263 -2.95 -19.46 15.03
N ILE A 264 -3.20 -20.18 16.13
CA ILE A 264 -3.31 -19.58 17.47
C ILE A 264 -1.99 -18.92 17.86
N GLY A 265 -0.85 -19.55 17.61
CA GLY A 265 0.47 -18.98 17.85
C GLY A 265 0.70 -17.67 17.10
N THR A 266 0.38 -17.64 15.82
CA THR A 266 0.43 -16.44 14.96
C THR A 266 -0.47 -15.33 15.51
N LEU A 267 -1.71 -15.69 15.87
CA LEU A 267 -2.67 -14.76 16.47
C LEU A 267 -2.14 -14.11 17.76
N VAL A 268 -1.60 -14.94 18.66
CA VAL A 268 -1.04 -14.47 19.95
C VAL A 268 0.15 -13.53 19.71
N LEU A 269 1.02 -13.84 18.75
CA LEU A 269 2.16 -12.98 18.40
C LEU A 269 1.70 -11.63 17.84
N ILE A 270 0.80 -11.62 16.86
CA ILE A 270 0.26 -10.37 16.30
C ILE A 270 -0.42 -9.55 17.39
N LEU A 271 -1.23 -10.19 18.24
CA LEU A 271 -1.88 -9.52 19.36
C LEU A 271 -0.85 -8.92 20.32
N SER A 272 0.23 -9.64 20.64
CA SER A 272 1.30 -9.15 21.52
C SER A 272 1.97 -7.89 20.95
N PHE A 273 2.26 -7.86 19.66
CA PHE A 273 2.86 -6.69 19.01
C PHE A 273 1.90 -5.49 18.98
N VAL A 274 0.61 -5.70 18.73
CA VAL A 274 -0.39 -4.63 18.81
C VAL A 274 -0.54 -4.12 20.25
N VAL A 275 -0.54 -5.01 21.24
CA VAL A 275 -0.56 -4.62 22.66
C VAL A 275 0.68 -3.80 23.05
N LEU A 276 1.86 -4.16 22.55
CA LEU A 276 3.07 -3.36 22.75
C LEU A 276 2.95 -1.95 22.18
N LEU A 277 2.34 -1.81 20.99
CA LEU A 277 2.07 -0.50 20.39
C LEU A 277 1.12 0.32 21.24
N VAL A 278 0.02 -0.27 21.69
CA VAL A 278 -0.97 0.37 22.56
C VAL A 278 -0.34 0.80 23.87
N LEU A 279 0.44 -0.08 24.50
CA LEU A 279 1.14 0.20 25.75
C LEU A 279 2.13 1.37 25.60
N TYR A 280 2.89 1.40 24.50
CA TYR A 280 3.77 2.52 24.20
C TYR A 280 3.00 3.84 24.10
N LEU A 281 1.90 3.87 23.35
CA LEU A 281 1.10 5.07 23.19
C LEU A 281 0.47 5.49 24.53
N TYR A 282 -0.06 4.55 25.30
CA TYR A 282 -0.68 4.82 26.60
C TYR A 282 0.31 5.42 27.61
N VAL A 283 1.49 4.81 27.74
CA VAL A 283 2.48 5.19 28.77
C VAL A 283 3.29 6.42 28.34
N PHE A 284 3.77 6.45 27.10
CA PHE A 284 4.73 7.46 26.66
C PHE A 284 4.13 8.58 25.81
N ARG A 285 2.93 8.36 25.25
CA ARG A 285 2.25 9.32 24.35
C ARG A 285 0.76 9.46 24.68
N PRO A 286 0.39 9.79 25.90
CA PRO A 286 -1.02 9.81 26.32
C PRO A 286 -1.88 10.75 25.45
N LYS A 287 -1.33 11.88 24.99
CA LYS A 287 -2.05 12.79 24.08
C LYS A 287 -2.41 12.13 22.75
N LEU A 288 -1.50 11.36 22.16
CA LEU A 288 -1.75 10.62 20.91
C LEU A 288 -2.70 9.44 21.14
N PHE A 289 -2.59 8.79 22.29
CA PHE A 289 -3.51 7.70 22.66
C PHE A 289 -4.95 8.17 22.85
N HIS A 290 -5.17 9.40 23.33
CA HIS A 290 -6.51 9.94 23.53
C HIS A 290 -7.15 10.43 22.22
N ASP A 291 -6.38 10.68 21.17
CA ASP A 291 -6.89 11.06 19.87
C ASP A 291 -7.24 9.83 19.00
N PRO A 292 -8.54 9.53 18.75
CA PRO A 292 -8.94 8.39 17.96
C PRO A 292 -8.49 8.48 16.50
N ASN A 293 -8.34 9.69 15.94
CA ASN A 293 -7.87 9.89 14.56
C ASN A 293 -6.41 9.45 14.41
N THR A 294 -5.58 9.71 15.40
CA THR A 294 -4.18 9.25 15.44
C THR A 294 -4.10 7.72 15.47
N ILE A 295 -4.92 7.05 16.28
CA ILE A 295 -4.95 5.58 16.35
C ILE A 295 -5.41 5.00 15.01
N LEU A 296 -6.46 5.58 14.41
CA LEU A 296 -6.98 5.15 13.11
C LEU A 296 -5.92 5.34 12.02
N PHE A 297 -5.22 6.47 11.99
CA PHE A 297 -4.13 6.74 11.06
C PHE A 297 -3.00 5.70 11.15
N PHE A 298 -2.50 5.40 12.37
CA PHE A 298 -1.47 4.38 12.56
C PHE A 298 -1.97 3.00 12.14
N SER A 299 -3.21 2.66 12.49
CA SER A 299 -3.81 1.37 12.14
C SER A 299 -3.94 1.18 10.63
N ILE A 300 -4.38 2.19 9.89
CA ILE A 300 -4.49 2.14 8.43
C ILE A 300 -3.10 2.03 7.79
N LEU A 301 -2.13 2.83 8.23
CA LEU A 301 -0.78 2.80 7.66
C LEU A 301 -0.11 1.45 7.87
N VAL A 302 -0.19 0.88 9.08
CA VAL A 302 0.33 -0.47 9.38
C VAL A 302 -0.39 -1.52 8.53
N SER A 303 -1.73 -1.44 8.43
CA SER A 303 -2.53 -2.37 7.62
C SER A 303 -2.13 -2.37 6.15
N ILE A 304 -1.90 -1.20 5.55
CA ILE A 304 -1.48 -1.08 4.15
C ILE A 304 -0.14 -1.80 3.94
N ILE A 305 0.84 -1.59 4.81
CA ILE A 305 2.17 -2.21 4.66
C ILE A 305 2.11 -3.71 4.89
N VAL A 306 1.37 -4.18 5.91
CA VAL A 306 1.19 -5.62 6.15
C VAL A 306 0.45 -6.27 4.98
N ALA A 307 -0.60 -5.64 4.44
CA ALA A 307 -1.33 -6.14 3.28
C ALA A 307 -0.43 -6.24 2.03
N LEU A 308 0.39 -5.22 1.76
CA LEU A 308 1.36 -5.26 0.67
C LEU A 308 2.37 -6.40 0.86
N ALA A 309 2.88 -6.59 2.07
CA ALA A 309 3.80 -7.68 2.39
C ALA A 309 3.15 -9.06 2.18
N CYS A 310 1.91 -9.26 2.68
CA CYS A 310 1.14 -10.47 2.47
C CYS A 310 0.87 -10.76 0.99
N LEU A 311 0.52 -9.71 0.21
CA LEU A 311 0.25 -9.81 -1.22
C LEU A 311 1.52 -10.23 -1.98
N VAL A 312 2.65 -9.58 -1.71
CA VAL A 312 3.93 -9.90 -2.36
C VAL A 312 4.35 -11.34 -2.03
N VAL A 313 4.32 -11.74 -0.77
CA VAL A 313 4.76 -13.07 -0.35
C VAL A 313 3.79 -14.17 -0.77
N GLY A 314 2.48 -13.89 -0.76
CA GLY A 314 1.44 -14.90 -1.02
C GLY A 314 1.14 -15.14 -2.50
N TYR A 315 1.37 -14.16 -3.37
CA TYR A 315 0.92 -14.22 -4.76
C TYR A 315 2.01 -13.94 -5.81
N THR A 316 3.25 -13.66 -5.38
CA THR A 316 4.35 -13.40 -6.31
C THR A 316 5.63 -14.11 -5.88
N ASP A 317 6.52 -14.37 -6.85
CA ASP A 317 7.87 -14.87 -6.59
C ASP A 317 8.88 -13.76 -6.30
N ILE A 318 8.37 -12.52 -6.08
CA ILE A 318 9.20 -11.35 -5.83
C ILE A 318 9.61 -11.32 -4.35
N SER A 319 10.84 -10.89 -4.07
CA SER A 319 11.32 -10.75 -2.71
C SER A 319 10.50 -9.73 -1.90
N ILE A 320 10.27 -10.02 -0.61
CA ILE A 320 9.60 -9.12 0.34
C ILE A 320 10.28 -7.73 0.43
N TYR A 321 11.54 -7.63 0.05
CA TYR A 321 12.31 -6.37 0.04
C TYR A 321 11.81 -5.33 -0.97
N ILE A 322 10.90 -5.68 -1.87
CA ILE A 322 10.26 -4.70 -2.77
C ILE A 322 9.26 -3.80 -2.02
N VAL A 323 8.71 -4.29 -0.90
CA VAL A 323 7.73 -3.56 -0.10
C VAL A 323 8.39 -2.36 0.59
N PRO A 324 7.84 -1.13 0.43
CA PRO A 324 8.45 0.09 0.96
C PRO A 324 8.17 0.26 2.47
N PHE A 325 8.75 -0.59 3.32
CA PHE A 325 8.57 -0.52 4.77
C PHE A 325 8.96 0.83 5.37
N ALA A 326 9.94 1.51 4.76
CA ALA A 326 10.36 2.84 5.17
C ALA A 326 9.28 3.92 4.99
N TRP A 327 8.17 3.66 4.27
CA TRP A 327 7.02 4.56 4.27
C TRP A 327 6.47 4.81 5.68
N VAL A 328 6.46 3.79 6.53
CA VAL A 328 5.96 3.92 7.91
C VAL A 328 6.71 5.02 8.67
N PRO A 329 8.02 4.92 8.88
CA PRO A 329 8.74 5.94 9.64
C PRO A 329 8.81 7.29 8.89
N VAL A 330 8.85 7.31 7.55
CA VAL A 330 8.86 8.55 6.75
C VAL A 330 7.55 9.30 6.94
N ILE A 331 6.40 8.65 6.73
CA ILE A 331 5.08 9.31 6.80
C ILE A 331 4.78 9.76 8.25
N ILE A 332 5.05 8.89 9.23
CA ILE A 332 4.80 9.25 10.63
C ILE A 332 5.70 10.40 11.08
N ARG A 333 6.97 10.45 10.64
CA ARG A 333 7.91 11.51 11.01
C ARG A 333 7.49 12.89 10.51
N VAL A 334 6.72 12.96 9.44
CA VAL A 334 6.20 14.23 8.92
C VAL A 334 5.19 14.88 9.87
N PHE A 335 4.37 14.07 10.54
CA PHE A 335 3.29 14.56 11.41
C PHE A 335 3.61 14.46 12.90
N TYR A 336 4.48 13.53 13.28
CA TYR A 336 4.78 13.20 14.67
C TYR A 336 6.29 13.17 14.95
N ASP A 337 6.65 12.86 16.18
CA ASP A 337 8.04 12.81 16.61
C ASP A 337 8.79 11.55 16.16
N SER A 338 10.11 11.64 16.15
CA SER A 338 11.02 10.57 15.72
C SER A 338 10.86 9.27 16.51
N ARG A 339 10.57 9.37 17.81
CA ARG A 339 10.42 8.19 18.68
C ARG A 339 9.17 7.40 18.31
N THR A 340 8.05 8.11 18.08
CA THR A 340 6.80 7.49 17.64
C THR A 340 6.96 6.85 16.27
N ALA A 341 7.59 7.55 15.33
CA ALA A 341 7.84 7.03 13.98
C ALA A 341 8.66 5.72 14.01
N LEU A 342 9.74 5.71 14.79
CA LEU A 342 10.57 4.51 14.91
C LEU A 342 9.84 3.36 15.61
N TYR A 343 9.08 3.65 16.66
CA TYR A 343 8.38 2.61 17.43
C TYR A 343 7.29 1.92 16.60
N VAL A 344 6.45 2.69 15.89
CA VAL A 344 5.44 2.11 14.99
C VAL A 344 6.09 1.31 13.87
N HIS A 345 7.21 1.79 13.31
CA HIS A 345 7.99 1.06 12.32
C HIS A 345 8.49 -0.28 12.87
N LEU A 346 9.09 -0.30 14.07
CA LEU A 346 9.56 -1.53 14.71
C LEU A 346 8.43 -2.56 14.86
N ILE A 347 7.27 -2.14 15.34
CA ILE A 347 6.12 -3.04 15.46
C ILE A 347 5.69 -3.56 14.08
N THR A 348 5.64 -2.72 13.06
CA THR A 348 5.27 -3.12 11.70
C THR A 348 6.22 -4.18 11.14
N ILE A 349 7.53 -3.96 11.25
CA ILE A 349 8.51 -4.92 10.73
C ILE A 349 8.56 -6.21 11.56
N MET A 350 8.28 -6.17 12.86
CA MET A 350 8.15 -7.38 13.68
C MET A 350 6.98 -8.25 13.22
N ILE A 351 5.82 -7.64 12.90
CA ILE A 351 4.69 -8.38 12.32
C ILE A 351 5.09 -8.96 10.94
N CYS A 352 5.72 -8.15 10.08
CA CYS A 352 6.09 -8.58 8.73
C CYS A 352 7.28 -9.56 8.70
N SER A 353 8.13 -9.59 9.74
CA SER A 353 9.23 -10.55 9.84
C SER A 353 8.75 -12.00 9.88
N MET A 354 7.52 -12.23 10.33
CA MET A 354 6.88 -13.56 10.29
C MET A 354 6.60 -14.06 8.86
N LEU A 355 6.61 -13.14 7.87
CA LEU A 355 6.43 -13.44 6.44
C LEU A 355 7.78 -13.60 5.72
N ALA A 356 8.85 -13.09 6.31
CA ALA A 356 10.16 -13.06 5.67
C ALA A 356 10.82 -14.45 5.70
N PRO A 357 11.42 -14.92 4.58
CA PRO A 357 12.14 -16.19 4.54
C PRO A 357 13.37 -16.23 5.46
N ALA A 358 14.02 -15.08 5.64
CA ALA A 358 15.14 -14.89 6.56
C ALA A 358 14.79 -13.78 7.58
N PRO A 359 14.05 -14.09 8.66
CA PRO A 359 13.52 -13.08 9.58
C PRO A 359 14.59 -12.20 10.23
N PHE A 360 15.75 -12.78 10.58
CA PHE A 360 16.82 -12.03 11.22
C PHE A 360 17.46 -11.02 10.27
N GLU A 361 17.82 -11.44 9.05
CA GLU A 361 18.33 -10.55 7.99
C GLU A 361 17.33 -9.43 7.71
N PHE A 362 16.06 -9.79 7.53
CA PHE A 362 14.98 -8.84 7.29
C PHE A 362 14.90 -7.78 8.39
N LEU A 363 14.86 -8.19 9.67
CA LEU A 363 14.79 -7.25 10.80
C LEU A 363 16.02 -6.33 10.84
N LEU A 364 17.23 -6.88 10.66
CA LEU A 364 18.47 -6.10 10.67
C LEU A 364 18.42 -4.98 9.61
N LEU A 365 18.04 -5.33 8.38
CA LEU A 365 17.98 -4.40 7.26
C LEU A 365 16.89 -3.35 7.46
N GLN A 366 15.69 -3.76 7.91
CA GLN A 366 14.58 -2.84 8.11
C GLN A 366 14.79 -1.89 9.29
N ILE A 367 15.38 -2.35 10.38
CA ILE A 367 15.76 -1.48 11.51
C ILE A 367 16.77 -0.42 11.04
N GLY A 368 17.80 -0.82 10.32
CA GLY A 368 18.80 0.09 9.77
C GLY A 368 18.20 1.14 8.86
N ALA A 369 17.37 0.71 7.91
CA ALA A 369 16.66 1.60 6.99
C ALA A 369 15.70 2.56 7.73
N GLY A 370 14.97 2.07 8.73
CA GLY A 370 14.07 2.89 9.56
C GLY A 370 14.81 3.95 10.38
N MET A 371 15.96 3.62 10.96
CA MET A 371 16.80 4.59 11.67
C MET A 371 17.32 5.68 10.72
N VAL A 372 17.77 5.29 9.53
CA VAL A 372 18.24 6.23 8.50
C VAL A 372 17.08 7.12 8.01
N ALA A 373 15.90 6.55 7.80
CA ALA A 373 14.71 7.30 7.41
C ALA A 373 14.38 8.40 8.43
N VAL A 374 14.31 8.03 9.72
CA VAL A 374 14.00 8.99 10.80
C VAL A 374 15.10 10.03 10.98
N GLY A 375 16.36 9.61 10.90
CA GLY A 375 17.53 10.48 11.11
C GLY A 375 17.73 11.49 9.98
N SER A 376 17.42 11.11 8.74
CA SER A 376 17.56 11.98 7.57
C SER A 376 16.46 13.03 7.44
N LEU A 377 15.29 12.82 8.09
CA LEU A 377 14.12 13.70 8.08
C LEU A 377 14.04 14.51 9.38
N ARG A 378 14.98 15.43 9.60
CA ARG A 378 14.94 16.28 10.81
C ARG A 378 13.81 17.30 10.79
N ASP A 379 13.72 18.07 9.72
CA ASP A 379 12.67 19.07 9.50
C ASP A 379 12.30 19.05 8.02
N MET A 380 11.16 18.42 7.70
CA MET A 380 10.73 18.24 6.33
C MET A 380 10.11 19.54 5.77
N ALA A 381 10.99 20.52 5.50
CA ALA A 381 10.59 21.80 4.90
C ALA A 381 10.70 21.83 3.36
N GLN A 382 11.37 20.84 2.75
CA GLN A 382 11.62 20.82 1.31
C GLN A 382 11.37 19.45 0.70
N ARG A 383 10.75 19.41 -0.46
CA ARG A 383 10.47 18.17 -1.23
C ARG A 383 11.73 17.38 -1.58
N SER A 384 12.85 18.07 -1.82
CA SER A 384 14.15 17.45 -2.13
C SER A 384 14.72 16.57 -1.00
N GLN A 385 14.24 16.76 0.24
CA GLN A 385 14.68 15.94 1.37
C GLN A 385 14.24 14.48 1.23
N LEU A 386 13.07 14.21 0.63
CA LEU A 386 12.62 12.83 0.37
C LEU A 386 13.55 12.09 -0.58
N VAL A 387 14.00 12.75 -1.65
CA VAL A 387 14.94 12.15 -2.61
C VAL A 387 16.26 11.82 -1.92
N ARG A 388 16.78 12.74 -1.09
CA ARG A 388 17.99 12.50 -0.32
C ARG A 388 17.81 11.37 0.71
N THR A 389 16.66 11.32 1.38
CA THR A 389 16.31 10.23 2.31
C THR A 389 16.23 8.89 1.58
N ALA A 390 15.61 8.83 0.41
CA ALA A 390 15.54 7.63 -0.42
C ALA A 390 16.96 7.13 -0.81
N ALA A 391 17.85 8.04 -1.17
CA ALA A 391 19.26 7.69 -1.46
C ALA A 391 20.00 7.13 -0.23
N TRP A 392 19.80 7.70 0.95
CA TRP A 392 20.40 7.19 2.18
C TRP A 392 19.82 5.82 2.58
N ILE A 393 18.52 5.60 2.39
CA ILE A 393 17.88 4.31 2.65
C ILE A 393 18.42 3.25 1.68
N LEU A 394 18.55 3.59 0.38
CA LEU A 394 19.16 2.69 -0.61
C LEU A 394 20.59 2.31 -0.22
N ALA A 395 21.38 3.27 0.20
CA ALA A 395 22.75 3.03 0.68
C ALA A 395 22.76 2.12 1.92
N SER A 396 21.84 2.34 2.87
CA SER A 396 21.69 1.52 4.07
C SER A 396 21.34 0.07 3.74
N TYR A 397 20.37 -0.16 2.84
CA TYR A 397 20.01 -1.50 2.39
C TYR A 397 21.14 -2.19 1.67
N THR A 398 21.78 -1.50 0.71
CA THR A 398 22.89 -2.04 -0.09
C THR A 398 24.07 -2.43 0.80
N LEU A 399 24.48 -1.53 1.68
CA LEU A 399 25.59 -1.78 2.60
C LEU A 399 25.25 -2.89 3.61
N GLY A 400 24.06 -2.80 4.22
CA GLY A 400 23.61 -3.77 5.22
C GLY A 400 23.49 -5.18 4.64
N TYR A 401 22.85 -5.35 3.48
CA TYR A 401 22.71 -6.65 2.82
C TYR A 401 24.07 -7.23 2.41
N THR A 402 24.92 -6.41 1.79
CA THR A 402 26.26 -6.85 1.40
C THR A 402 27.09 -7.29 2.62
N ALA A 403 27.10 -6.48 3.67
CA ALA A 403 27.82 -6.78 4.90
C ALA A 403 27.29 -8.05 5.60
N PHE A 404 25.96 -8.19 5.67
CA PHE A 404 25.33 -9.38 6.27
C PHE A 404 25.67 -10.64 5.49
N THR A 405 25.49 -10.64 4.16
CA THR A 405 25.78 -11.78 3.30
C THR A 405 27.26 -12.18 3.40
N LEU A 406 28.17 -11.21 3.38
CA LEU A 406 29.61 -11.48 3.56
C LEU A 406 29.94 -12.04 4.96
N SER A 407 29.28 -11.54 5.99
CA SER A 407 29.49 -12.01 7.37
C SER A 407 29.05 -13.47 7.55
N VAL A 408 27.97 -13.88 6.87
CA VAL A 408 27.41 -15.23 6.99
C VAL A 408 28.09 -16.22 6.04
N SER A 409 28.30 -15.83 4.78
CA SER A 409 28.79 -16.74 3.73
C SER A 409 30.28 -16.64 3.44
N GLY A 410 30.91 -15.49 3.75
CA GLY A 410 32.30 -15.21 3.38
C GLY A 410 32.55 -15.15 1.88
N ASN A 411 31.48 -15.15 1.04
CA ASN A 411 31.58 -15.28 -0.41
C ASN A 411 30.70 -14.25 -1.15
N LEU A 412 31.33 -13.44 -2.01
CA LEU A 412 30.63 -12.46 -2.85
C LEU A 412 29.68 -13.09 -3.88
N ALA A 413 29.91 -14.34 -4.29
CA ALA A 413 29.05 -15.02 -5.25
C ALA A 413 27.65 -15.33 -4.71
N MET A 414 27.44 -15.26 -3.39
CA MET A 414 26.13 -15.43 -2.75
C MET A 414 25.24 -14.18 -2.81
N LEU A 415 25.77 -13.06 -3.30
CA LEU A 415 24.99 -11.82 -3.46
C LEU A 415 23.97 -11.99 -4.59
N GLN A 416 22.69 -11.87 -4.26
CA GLN A 416 21.60 -11.98 -5.22
C GLN A 416 21.30 -10.62 -5.87
N TRP A 417 21.54 -10.52 -7.14
CA TRP A 417 21.34 -9.31 -7.94
C TRP A 417 19.90 -8.78 -7.90
N GLN A 418 18.94 -9.69 -7.85
CA GLN A 418 17.51 -9.36 -7.74
C GLN A 418 17.17 -8.58 -6.46
N THR A 419 17.86 -8.85 -5.34
CA THR A 419 17.65 -8.14 -4.08
C THR A 419 18.03 -6.65 -4.20
N TYR A 420 19.14 -6.35 -4.89
CA TYR A 420 19.54 -4.95 -5.13
C TYR A 420 18.53 -4.21 -6.03
N ILE A 421 17.94 -4.89 -7.02
CA ILE A 421 16.87 -4.32 -7.83
C ILE A 421 15.65 -4.00 -6.94
N CYS A 422 15.29 -4.88 -6.02
CA CYS A 422 14.21 -4.62 -5.05
C CYS A 422 14.51 -3.38 -4.19
N PHE A 423 15.75 -3.21 -3.74
CA PHE A 423 16.16 -2.01 -2.98
C PHE A 423 16.06 -0.73 -3.81
N LEU A 424 16.43 -0.79 -5.08
CA LEU A 424 16.31 0.35 -6.00
C LEU A 424 14.84 0.72 -6.21
N VAL A 425 13.97 -0.26 -6.47
CA VAL A 425 12.52 -0.03 -6.62
C VAL A 425 11.94 0.53 -5.33
N ASN A 426 12.33 -0.03 -4.16
CA ASN A 426 11.91 0.47 -2.85
C ASN A 426 12.29 1.95 -2.66
N ALA A 427 13.53 2.33 -3.00
CA ALA A 427 13.98 3.72 -2.92
C ALA A 427 13.17 4.66 -3.84
N LEU A 428 12.81 4.20 -5.04
CA LEU A 428 11.94 4.96 -5.94
C LEU A 428 10.52 5.11 -5.34
N LEU A 429 9.98 4.06 -4.74
CA LEU A 429 8.68 4.11 -4.08
C LEU A 429 8.66 5.08 -2.89
N ILE A 430 9.79 5.27 -2.17
CA ILE A 430 9.87 6.26 -1.08
C ILE A 430 9.63 7.69 -1.59
N VAL A 431 10.06 8.02 -2.80
CA VAL A 431 9.79 9.34 -3.39
C VAL A 431 8.29 9.57 -3.59
N PHE A 432 7.53 8.50 -3.92
CA PHE A 432 6.06 8.56 -4.04
C PHE A 432 5.33 8.70 -2.69
N ALA A 433 6.02 8.54 -1.55
CA ALA A 433 5.44 8.79 -0.23
C ALA A 433 4.87 10.21 -0.11
N TYR A 434 5.35 11.17 -0.92
CA TYR A 434 4.81 12.53 -0.96
C TYR A 434 3.30 12.57 -1.27
N GLY A 435 2.86 11.79 -2.26
CA GLY A 435 1.43 11.69 -2.58
C GLY A 435 0.60 11.10 -1.44
N LEU A 436 1.15 10.11 -0.73
CA LEU A 436 0.50 9.52 0.45
C LEU A 436 0.44 10.50 1.62
N ILE A 437 1.50 11.29 1.86
CA ILE A 437 1.52 12.32 2.88
C ILE A 437 0.38 13.31 2.65
N TYR A 438 0.23 13.81 1.42
CA TYR A 438 -0.87 14.72 1.05
C TYR A 438 -2.26 14.07 1.28
N LEU A 439 -2.42 12.80 0.89
CA LEU A 439 -3.67 12.07 1.10
C LEU A 439 -4.00 11.95 2.59
N PHE A 440 -3.03 11.57 3.42
CA PHE A 440 -3.22 11.44 4.87
C PHE A 440 -3.46 12.80 5.54
N GLU A 441 -2.76 13.85 5.12
CA GLU A 441 -2.95 15.21 5.61
C GLU A 441 -4.41 15.64 5.43
N LYS A 442 -4.96 15.44 4.23
CA LYS A 442 -6.34 15.80 3.90
C LYS A 442 -7.37 14.92 4.61
N SER A 443 -7.13 13.59 4.69
CA SER A 443 -8.09 12.64 5.25
C SER A 443 -8.18 12.69 6.77
N PHE A 444 -7.07 12.96 7.46
CA PHE A 444 -6.98 12.96 8.91
C PHE A 444 -6.87 14.37 9.52
N HIS A 445 -7.00 15.40 8.71
CA HIS A 445 -6.85 16.82 9.13
C HIS A 445 -5.52 17.08 9.86
N LEU A 446 -4.49 16.33 9.47
CA LEU A 446 -3.13 16.52 9.98
C LEU A 446 -2.50 17.71 9.26
N ILE A 447 -1.45 18.28 9.83
CA ILE A 447 -0.70 19.34 9.17
C ILE A 447 0.78 18.96 9.09
N SER A 448 1.33 19.05 7.90
CA SER A 448 2.75 18.82 7.64
C SER A 448 3.55 20.12 7.73
N SER A 449 4.84 19.99 8.00
CA SER A 449 5.75 21.13 7.91
C SER A 449 5.80 21.74 6.50
N ILE A 450 5.51 20.93 5.47
CA ILE A 450 5.47 21.40 4.07
C ILE A 450 4.32 22.37 3.87
N THR A 451 3.11 22.01 4.29
CA THR A 451 1.93 22.86 4.23
C THR A 451 2.13 24.14 5.03
N LEU A 452 2.76 24.06 6.22
CA LEU A 452 3.09 25.26 6.98
C LEU A 452 4.06 26.17 6.22
N VAL A 453 5.08 25.63 5.53
CA VAL A 453 6.01 26.41 4.71
C VAL A 453 5.29 27.05 3.53
N GLU A 454 4.40 26.32 2.86
CA GLU A 454 3.58 26.84 1.76
C GLU A 454 2.70 28.00 2.23
N LEU A 455 2.08 27.88 3.41
CA LEU A 455 1.27 28.95 4.03
C LEU A 455 2.09 30.16 4.48
N THR A 456 3.40 30.01 4.75
CA THR A 456 4.27 31.17 5.07
C THR A 456 4.78 31.92 3.84
N ASN A 457 4.38 31.52 2.63
CA ASN A 457 4.76 32.21 1.41
C ASN A 457 3.99 33.51 1.27
N ILE A 458 4.69 34.62 1.52
CA ILE A 458 4.13 35.99 1.43
C ILE A 458 3.75 36.42 0.00
N ASN A 459 4.21 35.69 -1.01
CA ASN A 459 3.85 35.90 -2.40
C ASN A 459 2.62 35.07 -2.85
N SER A 460 1.96 34.39 -1.93
CA SER A 460 0.70 33.70 -2.24
C SER A 460 -0.41 34.71 -2.54
N GLU A 461 -1.37 34.33 -3.38
CA GLU A 461 -2.49 35.20 -3.80
C GLU A 461 -3.20 35.81 -2.58
N LEU A 462 -3.46 35.03 -1.55
CA LEU A 462 -4.09 35.48 -0.32
C LEU A 462 -3.25 36.49 0.45
N MET A 463 -1.93 36.27 0.56
CA MET A 463 -1.04 37.21 1.26
C MET A 463 -0.86 38.53 0.49
N LEU A 464 -0.86 38.49 -0.84
CA LEU A 464 -0.87 39.68 -1.68
C LEU A 464 -2.18 40.47 -1.55
N GLU A 465 -3.33 39.75 -1.54
CA GLU A 465 -4.63 40.39 -1.29
C GLU A 465 -4.68 41.04 0.10
N PHE A 466 -4.12 40.36 1.13
CA PHE A 466 -4.04 40.90 2.47
C PHE A 466 -3.16 42.13 2.54
N ALA A 467 -2.01 42.11 1.88
CA ALA A 467 -1.11 43.27 1.81
C ALA A 467 -1.73 44.49 1.07
N ASP A 468 -2.57 44.24 0.06
CA ASP A 468 -3.25 45.27 -0.68
C ASP A 468 -4.43 45.88 0.11
N LYS A 469 -5.31 45.04 0.68
CA LYS A 469 -6.50 45.51 1.39
C LYS A 469 -6.21 46.11 2.77
N ALA A 470 -5.27 45.54 3.52
CA ALA A 470 -4.94 45.94 4.88
C ALA A 470 -3.42 46.05 5.09
N PRO A 471 -2.71 46.95 4.42
CA PRO A 471 -1.24 46.99 4.42
C PRO A 471 -0.63 47.20 5.80
N GLY A 472 -1.26 47.99 6.67
CA GLY A 472 -0.80 48.20 8.04
C GLY A 472 -0.90 46.96 8.90
N THR A 473 -2.02 46.23 8.78
CA THR A 473 -2.23 44.93 9.49
C THR A 473 -1.29 43.85 8.95
N PHE A 474 -1.08 43.79 7.63
CA PHE A 474 -0.11 42.86 7.04
C PHE A 474 1.31 43.09 7.57
N GLN A 475 1.75 44.35 7.63
CA GLN A 475 3.05 44.72 8.19
C GLN A 475 3.17 44.39 9.69
N HIS A 476 2.09 44.61 10.46
CA HIS A 476 1.97 44.19 11.84
C HIS A 476 2.14 42.69 11.99
N SER A 477 1.37 41.90 11.22
CA SER A 477 1.43 40.45 11.24
C SER A 477 2.82 39.89 10.93
N LEU A 478 3.56 40.51 10.00
CA LEU A 478 4.95 40.17 9.71
C LEU A 478 5.88 40.45 10.91
N GLN A 479 5.71 41.58 11.62
CA GLN A 479 6.52 41.91 12.79
C GLN A 479 6.20 41.00 13.96
N VAL A 480 4.92 40.72 14.24
CA VAL A 480 4.46 39.76 15.23
C VAL A 480 5.01 38.38 14.93
N SER A 481 4.98 37.95 13.65
CA SER A 481 5.49 36.62 13.27
C SER A 481 6.99 36.48 13.56
N ASN A 482 7.78 37.52 13.30
CA ASN A 482 9.21 37.50 13.58
C ASN A 482 9.51 37.49 15.10
N LEU A 483 8.74 38.24 15.87
CA LEU A 483 8.87 38.32 17.32
C LEU A 483 8.47 36.99 17.98
N ALA A 484 7.31 36.45 17.62
CA ALA A 484 6.75 35.22 18.14
C ALA A 484 7.62 34.00 17.79
N MET A 485 8.17 33.94 16.57
CA MET A 485 9.03 32.85 16.12
C MET A 485 10.30 32.73 16.98
N GLU A 486 10.94 33.85 17.31
CA GLU A 486 12.14 33.85 18.15
C GLU A 486 11.84 33.36 19.59
N ALA A 487 10.72 33.78 20.16
CA ALA A 487 10.29 33.32 21.47
C ALA A 487 9.93 31.82 21.47
N ALA A 488 9.19 31.36 20.44
CA ALA A 488 8.85 29.95 20.26
C ALA A 488 10.09 29.06 20.17
N LYS A 489 11.09 29.50 19.40
CA LYS A 489 12.38 28.81 19.28
C LYS A 489 13.07 28.64 20.62
N ARG A 490 13.02 29.67 21.47
CA ARG A 490 13.68 29.68 22.76
C ARG A 490 13.10 28.71 23.77
N ILE A 491 11.77 28.47 23.69
CA ILE A 491 11.05 27.55 24.60
C ILE A 491 10.78 26.18 23.98
N GLY A 492 11.36 25.89 22.80
CA GLY A 492 11.19 24.62 22.11
C GLY A 492 9.78 24.36 21.56
N ALA A 493 9.00 25.42 21.31
CA ALA A 493 7.71 25.38 20.64
C ALA A 493 7.89 25.29 19.10
N ASN A 494 6.84 24.96 18.37
CA ASN A 494 6.88 24.84 16.90
C ASN A 494 6.97 26.22 16.25
N THR A 495 8.18 26.60 15.86
CA THR A 495 8.48 27.92 15.28
C THR A 495 7.75 28.19 13.99
N LEU A 496 7.61 27.16 13.13
CA LEU A 496 6.94 27.28 11.84
C LEU A 496 5.44 27.46 12.01
N LEU A 497 4.84 26.73 12.94
CA LEU A 497 3.42 26.85 13.27
C LEU A 497 3.10 28.24 13.84
N VAL A 498 3.94 28.73 14.78
CA VAL A 498 3.78 30.08 15.34
C VAL A 498 3.92 31.14 14.25
N ARG A 499 4.90 31.01 13.36
CA ARG A 499 5.08 31.93 12.24
C ARG A 499 3.85 31.97 11.34
N THR A 500 3.35 30.77 10.96
CA THR A 500 2.13 30.67 10.14
C THR A 500 0.94 31.29 10.86
N GLY A 501 0.68 30.89 12.11
CA GLY A 501 -0.42 31.46 12.89
C GLY A 501 -0.36 32.96 13.01
N ALA A 502 0.82 33.53 13.23
CA ALA A 502 1.02 34.99 13.32
C ALA A 502 0.77 35.72 12.00
N LEU A 503 1.05 35.09 10.85
CA LEU A 503 0.74 35.73 9.55
C LEU A 503 -0.76 35.85 9.29
N TYR A 504 -1.57 34.90 9.84
CA TYR A 504 -3.00 34.82 9.56
C TYR A 504 -3.90 35.31 10.70
N HIS A 505 -3.38 35.59 11.90
CA HIS A 505 -4.20 35.83 13.09
C HIS A 505 -5.21 36.98 12.90
N ASP A 506 -4.81 38.01 12.17
CA ASP A 506 -5.55 39.23 11.94
C ASP A 506 -6.19 39.34 10.54
N ILE A 507 -6.30 38.24 9.80
CA ILE A 507 -6.84 38.26 8.43
C ILE A 507 -8.28 38.80 8.36
N GLY A 508 -9.04 38.74 9.44
CA GLY A 508 -10.41 39.27 9.51
C GLY A 508 -10.49 40.77 9.40
N LYS A 509 -9.41 41.49 9.70
CA LYS A 509 -9.33 42.95 9.55
C LYS A 509 -9.44 43.40 8.07
N MET A 510 -9.24 42.49 7.11
CA MET A 510 -9.45 42.77 5.68
C MET A 510 -10.90 43.15 5.35
N ALA A 511 -11.87 42.78 6.15
CA ALA A 511 -13.30 43.08 5.90
C ALA A 511 -13.62 44.56 6.06
N ALA A 512 -12.96 45.25 7.01
CA ALA A 512 -13.14 46.68 7.28
C ALA A 512 -11.82 47.29 7.81
N PRO A 513 -10.77 47.41 6.99
CA PRO A 513 -9.43 47.80 7.43
C PRO A 513 -9.36 49.14 8.12
N GLN A 514 -10.20 50.13 7.68
CA GLN A 514 -10.25 51.48 8.19
C GLN A 514 -10.65 51.58 9.67
N ASN A 515 -11.27 50.53 10.24
CA ASN A 515 -11.64 50.53 11.65
C ASN A 515 -10.43 50.28 12.57
N PHE A 516 -9.28 49.90 12.02
CA PHE A 516 -8.07 49.56 12.75
C PHE A 516 -6.99 50.67 12.53
N THR A 517 -6.41 51.12 13.60
CA THR A 517 -5.52 52.29 13.63
C THR A 517 -4.31 52.17 12.70
N GLU A 518 -3.79 50.97 12.56
CA GLU A 518 -2.64 50.66 11.70
C GLU A 518 -2.92 50.83 10.19
N ASN A 519 -4.20 50.83 9.76
CA ASN A 519 -4.61 51.05 8.38
C ASN A 519 -5.23 52.42 8.11
N GLN A 520 -5.41 53.25 9.16
CA GLN A 520 -6.01 54.58 9.00
C GLN A 520 -5.07 55.53 8.25
N GLN A 521 -5.59 56.10 7.16
CA GLN A 521 -4.89 57.12 6.37
C GLN A 521 -5.41 58.51 6.78
N ASN A 522 -4.53 59.46 6.86
CA ASN A 522 -4.86 60.89 7.14
C ASN A 522 -5.56 61.18 8.48
N GLY A 523 -5.41 60.29 9.48
CA GLY A 523 -5.98 60.53 10.82
C GLY A 523 -7.50 60.44 10.92
N VAL A 524 -8.19 59.93 9.91
CA VAL A 524 -9.65 59.71 9.94
C VAL A 524 -9.94 58.38 10.67
N ASN A 525 -10.57 58.45 11.82
CA ASN A 525 -11.01 57.30 12.59
C ASN A 525 -12.54 57.09 12.43
N PRO A 526 -13.02 56.07 11.70
CA PRO A 526 -14.45 55.81 11.50
C PRO A 526 -15.20 55.49 12.80
N LEU A 527 -14.50 55.09 13.87
CA LEU A 527 -15.08 54.80 15.17
C LEU A 527 -15.13 56.05 16.09
N ALA A 528 -14.55 57.17 15.67
CA ALA A 528 -14.60 58.40 16.44
C ALA A 528 -16.04 58.94 16.54
N GLY A 529 -16.50 59.19 17.78
CA GLY A 529 -17.86 59.69 18.03
C GLY A 529 -18.95 58.58 18.00
N GLN A 530 -18.61 57.35 17.81
CA GLN A 530 -19.52 56.21 18.02
C GLN A 530 -19.61 55.85 19.51
N ASP A 531 -20.73 55.22 19.89
CA ASP A 531 -20.85 54.59 21.21
C ASP A 531 -19.70 53.61 21.46
N TYR A 532 -19.05 53.66 22.62
CA TYR A 532 -17.87 52.84 22.93
C TYR A 532 -18.16 51.34 22.93
N ILE A 533 -19.40 50.93 23.34
CA ILE A 533 -19.81 49.53 23.28
C ILE A 533 -19.85 49.06 21.85
N ARG A 534 -20.50 49.86 20.98
CA ARG A 534 -20.61 49.53 19.54
C ARG A 534 -19.23 49.53 18.85
N ALA A 535 -18.36 50.45 19.18
CA ALA A 535 -17.00 50.50 18.67
C ALA A 535 -16.17 49.30 19.13
N ALA A 536 -16.30 48.93 20.42
CA ALA A 536 -15.67 47.71 20.95
C ALA A 536 -16.14 46.44 20.22
N GLN A 537 -17.45 46.27 20.04
CA GLN A 537 -18.02 45.10 19.33
C GLN A 537 -17.57 45.07 17.86
N THR A 538 -17.42 46.21 17.18
CA THR A 538 -16.89 46.31 15.82
C THR A 538 -15.45 45.78 15.78
N VAL A 539 -14.62 46.18 16.73
CA VAL A 539 -13.24 45.70 16.82
C VAL A 539 -13.17 44.23 17.17
N ILE A 540 -13.95 43.75 18.15
CA ILE A 540 -14.02 42.32 18.56
C ILE A 540 -14.43 41.43 17.38
N GLY A 541 -15.32 41.92 16.51
CA GLY A 541 -15.86 41.18 15.37
C GLY A 541 -14.82 40.70 14.34
N HIS A 542 -13.60 41.28 14.31
CA HIS A 542 -12.58 40.82 13.36
C HIS A 542 -12.18 39.35 13.58
N VAL A 543 -12.27 38.84 14.80
CA VAL A 543 -11.95 37.45 15.12
C VAL A 543 -12.93 36.51 14.41
N GLU A 544 -14.23 36.82 14.50
CA GLU A 544 -15.28 36.02 13.84
C GLU A 544 -15.16 36.11 12.31
N GLU A 545 -14.95 37.30 11.75
CA GLU A 545 -14.73 37.50 10.31
C GLU A 545 -13.45 36.82 9.83
N GLY A 546 -12.39 36.80 10.66
CA GLY A 546 -11.17 36.07 10.40
C GLY A 546 -11.40 34.55 10.31
N VAL A 547 -12.17 34.00 11.23
CA VAL A 547 -12.55 32.57 11.21
C VAL A 547 -13.38 32.24 9.97
N LYS A 548 -14.41 33.02 9.66
CA LYS A 548 -15.24 32.84 8.45
C LYS A 548 -14.37 32.88 7.16
N THR A 549 -13.43 33.80 7.12
CA THR A 549 -12.49 33.90 5.98
C THR A 549 -11.58 32.69 5.88
N ALA A 550 -11.05 32.22 7.01
CA ALA A 550 -10.20 31.04 7.06
C ALA A 550 -10.95 29.76 6.68
N GLU A 551 -12.21 29.60 7.11
CA GLU A 551 -13.08 28.50 6.72
C GLU A 551 -13.38 28.50 5.22
N ARG A 552 -13.73 29.65 4.65
CA ARG A 552 -13.98 29.82 3.21
C ARG A 552 -12.76 29.47 2.37
N LEU A 553 -11.56 29.79 2.86
CA LEU A 553 -10.29 29.55 2.20
C LEU A 553 -9.69 28.17 2.55
N HIS A 554 -10.42 27.34 3.29
CA HIS A 554 -10.02 25.99 3.73
C HIS A 554 -8.65 25.99 4.43
N LEU A 555 -8.35 27.03 5.23
CA LEU A 555 -7.14 27.04 6.04
C LEU A 555 -7.20 25.93 7.10
N PRO A 556 -6.07 25.28 7.40
CA PRO A 556 -6.03 24.22 8.39
C PRO A 556 -6.55 24.67 9.77
N GLU A 557 -7.27 23.79 10.46
CA GLU A 557 -7.89 24.09 11.77
C GLU A 557 -6.86 24.62 12.78
N VAL A 558 -5.63 24.10 12.78
CA VAL A 558 -4.56 24.59 13.66
C VAL A 558 -4.21 26.07 13.42
N VAL A 559 -4.37 26.57 12.18
CA VAL A 559 -4.18 28.00 11.85
C VAL A 559 -5.39 28.80 12.31
N GLN A 560 -6.61 28.29 12.12
CA GLN A 560 -7.84 28.90 12.60
C GLN A 560 -7.83 29.08 14.12
N GLN A 561 -7.21 28.14 14.88
CA GLN A 561 -7.06 28.26 16.34
C GLN A 561 -6.25 29.50 16.74
N PHE A 562 -5.27 29.93 15.95
CA PHE A 562 -4.55 31.18 16.19
C PHE A 562 -5.47 32.39 16.02
N ILE A 563 -6.31 32.40 14.98
CA ILE A 563 -7.28 33.48 14.75
C ILE A 563 -8.28 33.56 15.90
N ARG A 564 -8.80 32.42 16.37
CA ARG A 564 -9.80 32.37 17.47
C ARG A 564 -9.22 32.75 18.84
N ARG A 565 -7.93 32.49 19.10
CA ARG A 565 -7.34 32.49 20.45
C ARG A 565 -6.37 33.63 20.73
N HIS A 566 -5.97 34.40 19.70
CA HIS A 566 -4.90 35.39 19.89
C HIS A 566 -5.26 36.53 20.86
N HIS A 567 -6.52 36.79 21.06
CA HIS A 567 -6.98 37.75 22.08
C HIS A 567 -7.56 37.04 23.34
N GLY A 568 -7.78 35.72 23.31
CA GLY A 568 -8.39 34.99 24.42
C GLY A 568 -9.69 35.63 24.90
N THR A 569 -9.77 35.92 26.19
CA THR A 569 -10.89 36.63 26.80
C THR A 569 -10.47 38.00 27.32
N THR A 570 -9.43 38.62 26.72
CA THR A 570 -8.97 39.94 27.13
C THR A 570 -10.02 41.01 26.80
N ARG A 571 -9.82 42.18 27.40
CA ARG A 571 -10.71 43.30 27.30
C ARG A 571 -10.17 44.32 26.28
N THR A 572 -11.05 44.96 25.50
CA THR A 572 -10.73 46.09 24.65
C THR A 572 -10.53 47.33 25.53
N GLY A 573 -9.32 47.42 26.12
CA GLY A 573 -9.02 48.36 27.22
C GLY A 573 -9.27 49.81 26.92
N TYR A 574 -9.01 50.29 25.66
CA TYR A 574 -9.27 51.66 25.26
C TYR A 574 -10.75 52.02 25.39
N PHE A 575 -11.63 51.25 24.82
CA PHE A 575 -13.07 51.52 24.81
C PHE A 575 -13.67 51.36 26.22
N TYR A 576 -13.25 50.34 26.95
CA TYR A 576 -13.70 50.14 28.34
C TYR A 576 -13.32 51.31 29.22
N ASN A 577 -12.04 51.73 29.22
CA ASN A 577 -11.58 52.82 30.04
C ASN A 577 -12.24 54.16 29.63
N SER A 578 -12.44 54.42 28.33
CA SER A 578 -13.14 55.61 27.87
C SER A 578 -14.61 55.63 28.33
N TYR A 579 -15.30 54.47 28.25
CA TYR A 579 -16.66 54.35 28.72
C TYR A 579 -16.77 54.58 30.24
N CYS A 580 -15.87 53.98 31.05
CA CYS A 580 -15.82 54.19 32.49
C CYS A 580 -15.56 55.65 32.87
N ASN A 581 -14.71 56.34 32.11
CA ASN A 581 -14.40 57.74 32.36
C ASN A 581 -15.59 58.70 32.08
N GLU A 582 -16.44 58.32 31.08
CA GLU A 582 -17.64 59.11 30.76
C GLU A 582 -18.86 58.76 31.68
N HIS A 583 -18.86 57.58 32.31
CA HIS A 583 -19.92 57.10 33.18
C HIS A 583 -19.41 56.78 34.59
N PRO A 584 -18.91 57.76 35.34
CA PRO A 584 -18.33 57.52 36.64
C PRO A 584 -19.40 57.09 37.67
N GLY A 585 -19.18 55.93 38.29
CA GLY A 585 -20.09 55.36 39.29
C GLY A 585 -21.17 54.42 38.81
N GLU A 586 -21.27 54.17 37.49
CA GLU A 586 -22.17 53.16 36.96
C GLU A 586 -21.57 51.73 37.07
N THR A 587 -22.46 50.75 37.33
CA THR A 587 -22.05 49.32 37.25
C THR A 587 -22.01 48.89 35.80
N ILE A 588 -20.82 48.66 35.31
CA ILE A 588 -20.59 48.35 33.88
C ILE A 588 -20.52 46.85 33.71
N ASP A 589 -21.22 46.34 32.69
CA ASP A 589 -21.07 44.96 32.25
C ASP A 589 -19.75 44.81 31.46
N ASP A 590 -18.72 44.30 32.13
CA ASP A 590 -17.39 44.08 31.56
C ASP A 590 -17.42 43.12 30.36
N SER A 591 -18.43 42.22 30.26
CA SER A 591 -18.56 41.25 29.18
C SER A 591 -18.76 41.87 27.80
N LEU A 592 -19.34 43.09 27.75
CA LEU A 592 -19.57 43.82 26.51
C LEU A 592 -18.27 44.30 25.82
N PHE A 593 -17.18 44.38 26.58
CA PHE A 593 -15.88 44.85 26.11
C PHE A 593 -14.85 43.73 25.99
N ARG A 594 -15.23 42.46 26.33
CA ARG A 594 -14.33 41.31 26.28
C ARG A 594 -14.48 40.54 25.00
N TYR A 595 -13.34 39.99 24.50
CA TYR A 595 -13.34 38.98 23.47
C TYR A 595 -14.02 37.72 23.99
N PRO A 596 -14.78 36.98 23.15
CA PRO A 596 -15.53 35.81 23.55
C PRO A 596 -14.66 34.59 23.86
N GLY A 597 -13.39 34.65 23.53
CA GLY A 597 -12.47 33.53 23.65
C GLY A 597 -12.51 32.58 22.45
N PRO A 598 -11.99 31.38 22.60
CA PRO A 598 -11.41 30.75 23.80
C PRO A 598 -10.00 31.24 24.16
N LYS A 599 -9.55 30.96 25.39
CA LYS A 599 -8.19 31.27 25.86
C LYS A 599 -7.14 30.44 25.10
N PRO A 600 -5.87 30.90 25.00
CA PRO A 600 -4.76 30.09 24.50
C PRO A 600 -4.63 28.78 25.27
N ASN A 601 -4.41 27.65 24.54
CA ASN A 601 -4.29 26.32 25.13
C ASN A 601 -3.00 25.58 24.72
N THR A 602 -2.17 26.21 23.88
CA THR A 602 -0.87 25.71 23.46
C THR A 602 0.21 26.75 23.70
N LYS A 603 1.48 26.32 23.80
CA LYS A 603 2.62 27.25 23.89
C LYS A 603 2.64 28.21 22.71
N GLU A 604 2.30 27.72 21.53
CA GLU A 604 2.29 28.45 20.28
C GLU A 604 1.26 29.59 20.27
N THR A 605 0.02 29.30 20.65
CA THR A 605 -1.05 30.32 20.72
C THR A 605 -0.81 31.34 21.81
N ALA A 606 -0.24 30.94 22.95
CA ALA A 606 0.13 31.86 24.02
C ALA A 606 1.28 32.80 23.64
N VAL A 607 2.31 32.27 22.95
CA VAL A 607 3.41 33.09 22.44
C VAL A 607 2.90 34.11 21.44
N LEU A 608 1.96 33.74 20.57
CA LEU A 608 1.34 34.69 19.65
C LEU A 608 0.62 35.79 20.39
N MET A 609 -0.25 35.44 21.35
CA MET A 609 -1.00 36.45 22.14
C MET A 609 -0.09 37.44 22.86
N MET A 610 1.03 36.97 23.44
CA MET A 610 2.02 37.83 24.06
C MET A 610 2.73 38.72 23.03
N ALA A 611 3.13 38.16 21.89
CA ALA A 611 3.85 38.89 20.83
C ALA A 611 3.00 39.97 20.18
N ASP A 612 1.72 39.67 19.92
CA ASP A 612 0.76 40.61 19.35
C ASP A 612 0.58 41.83 20.27
N ALA A 613 0.24 41.59 21.53
CA ALA A 613 0.05 42.65 22.51
C ALA A 613 1.32 43.52 22.69
N ILE A 614 2.49 42.91 22.69
CA ILE A 614 3.78 43.61 22.85
C ILE A 614 4.15 44.39 21.59
N GLU A 615 3.93 43.84 20.39
CA GLU A 615 4.20 44.59 19.14
C GLU A 615 3.29 45.81 19.03
N ALA A 616 1.99 45.63 19.25
CA ALA A 616 1.02 46.73 19.23
C ALA A 616 1.38 47.81 20.24
N ARG A 617 1.75 47.45 21.47
CA ARG A 617 2.13 48.41 22.51
C ARG A 617 3.46 49.09 22.24
N SER A 618 4.41 48.41 21.62
CA SER A 618 5.74 48.96 21.30
C SER A 618 5.68 50.17 20.39
N ARG A 619 4.67 50.26 19.51
CA ARG A 619 4.45 51.38 18.58
C ARG A 619 4.12 52.68 19.30
N SER A 620 3.65 52.62 20.53
CA SER A 620 3.33 53.81 21.34
C SER A 620 4.47 54.26 22.27
N LEU A 621 5.64 53.58 22.23
CA LEU A 621 6.82 54.01 22.99
C LEU A 621 7.44 55.23 22.32
N THR A 622 7.77 56.20 23.13
CA THR A 622 8.46 57.44 22.70
C THR A 622 9.96 57.30 22.65
N SER A 623 10.52 56.36 23.44
CA SER A 623 11.92 55.95 23.37
C SER A 623 12.05 54.43 23.51
N PHE A 624 13.12 53.85 22.98
CA PHE A 624 13.40 52.40 23.01
C PHE A 624 14.60 52.12 23.91
N THR A 625 14.62 52.74 25.10
CA THR A 625 15.62 52.38 26.12
C THR A 625 15.34 51.02 26.70
N GLU A 626 16.41 50.31 27.14
CA GLU A 626 16.28 48.96 27.71
C GLU A 626 15.32 48.92 28.89
N ASP A 627 15.36 49.96 29.71
CA ASP A 627 14.48 50.08 30.90
C ASP A 627 13.00 50.23 30.51
N GLU A 628 12.67 51.11 29.56
CA GLU A 628 11.28 51.29 29.08
C GLU A 628 10.73 50.06 28.41
N VAL A 629 11.52 49.46 27.51
CA VAL A 629 11.12 48.19 26.84
C VAL A 629 10.93 47.09 27.86
N THR A 630 11.84 46.96 28.85
CA THR A 630 11.76 45.95 29.90
C THR A 630 10.50 46.17 30.77
N ALA A 631 10.23 47.39 31.20
CA ALA A 631 9.06 47.75 31.97
C ALA A 631 7.76 47.47 31.19
N MET A 632 7.72 47.79 29.91
CA MET A 632 6.59 47.58 29.04
C MET A 632 6.30 46.09 28.88
N VAL A 633 7.31 45.28 28.51
CA VAL A 633 7.17 43.81 28.28
C VAL A 633 6.70 43.13 29.57
N ASN A 634 7.31 43.44 30.72
CA ASN A 634 6.90 42.84 31.96
C ASN A 634 5.45 43.23 32.31
N ARG A 635 5.09 44.49 32.21
CA ARG A 635 3.71 44.95 32.53
C ARG A 635 2.67 44.25 31.63
N MET A 636 2.93 44.11 30.36
CA MET A 636 1.97 43.50 29.43
C MET A 636 1.77 42.00 29.72
N ILE A 637 2.86 41.26 29.88
CA ILE A 637 2.77 39.81 30.14
C ILE A 637 2.19 39.56 31.53
N ASP A 638 2.61 40.30 32.55
CA ASP A 638 2.09 40.13 33.92
C ASP A 638 0.60 40.48 34.00
N ALA A 639 0.11 41.44 33.23
CA ALA A 639 -1.31 41.76 33.12
C ALA A 639 -2.10 40.57 32.47
N GLN A 640 -1.58 39.95 31.40
CA GLN A 640 -2.22 38.80 30.80
C GLN A 640 -2.23 37.56 31.73
N ILE A 641 -1.16 37.36 32.50
CA ILE A 641 -1.11 36.31 33.55
C ILE A 641 -2.14 36.58 34.61
N SER A 642 -2.22 37.82 35.12
CA SER A 642 -3.15 38.20 36.19
C SER A 642 -4.62 38.13 35.73
N ASP A 643 -4.91 38.33 34.46
CA ASP A 643 -6.23 38.14 33.82
C ASP A 643 -6.54 36.66 33.52
N GLY A 644 -5.66 35.74 33.90
CA GLY A 644 -5.85 34.29 33.79
C GLY A 644 -5.83 33.77 32.34
N GLN A 645 -5.21 34.50 31.38
CA GLN A 645 -5.26 34.14 29.97
C GLN A 645 -4.48 32.86 29.62
N PHE A 646 -3.53 32.46 30.48
CA PHE A 646 -2.65 31.28 30.24
C PHE A 646 -2.96 30.08 31.13
N GLU A 647 -4.10 30.06 31.79
CA GLU A 647 -4.50 28.95 32.70
C GLU A 647 -4.59 27.59 32.01
N GLU A 648 -5.01 27.58 30.74
CA GLU A 648 -5.12 26.37 29.91
C GLU A 648 -3.82 26.01 29.16
N THR A 649 -2.78 26.85 29.27
CA THR A 649 -1.54 26.74 28.49
C THR A 649 -0.45 26.02 29.32
N PRO A 650 0.27 25.03 28.74
CA PRO A 650 1.34 24.30 29.43
C PRO A 650 2.67 25.12 29.40
N LEU A 651 2.65 26.35 29.92
CA LEU A 651 3.82 27.23 30.08
C LEU A 651 4.40 27.09 31.48
N SER A 652 5.73 26.90 31.55
CA SER A 652 6.44 26.98 32.81
C SER A 652 6.87 28.42 33.14
N PHE A 653 7.18 28.72 34.39
CA PHE A 653 7.79 30.01 34.76
C PHE A 653 9.12 30.25 34.04
N GLN A 654 9.87 29.19 33.73
CA GLN A 654 11.11 29.28 32.94
C GLN A 654 10.82 29.69 31.48
N ASP A 655 9.74 29.14 30.91
CA ASP A 655 9.31 29.54 29.56
C ASP A 655 8.92 31.01 29.54
N LEU A 656 8.13 31.47 30.47
CA LEU A 656 7.71 32.89 30.59
C LEU A 656 8.91 33.84 30.71
N TYR A 657 9.87 33.50 31.57
CA TYR A 657 11.11 34.28 31.69
C TYR A 657 11.88 34.32 30.37
N ALA A 658 12.03 33.18 29.71
CA ALA A 658 12.74 33.08 28.44
C ALA A 658 12.04 33.88 27.32
N ILE A 659 10.70 33.87 27.28
CA ILE A 659 9.89 34.65 26.33
C ILE A 659 10.10 36.16 26.59
N LYS A 660 9.95 36.63 27.84
CA LYS A 660 10.18 38.06 28.22
C LYS A 660 11.54 38.55 27.77
N GLN A 661 12.60 37.80 28.12
CA GLN A 661 13.96 38.15 27.75
C GLN A 661 14.19 38.18 26.21
N THR A 662 13.51 37.33 25.49
CA THR A 662 13.59 37.27 24.04
C THR A 662 12.91 38.48 23.40
N PHE A 663 11.72 38.83 23.86
CA PHE A 663 11.00 39.99 23.37
C PHE A 663 11.76 41.29 23.64
N ILE A 664 12.30 41.50 24.84
CA ILE A 664 13.11 42.66 25.19
C ILE A 664 14.29 42.81 24.20
N ARG A 665 15.12 41.79 24.08
CA ARG A 665 16.29 41.83 23.17
C ARG A 665 15.89 42.08 21.73
N LYS A 666 14.80 41.46 21.27
CA LYS A 666 14.37 41.55 19.86
C LYS A 666 13.83 42.96 19.56
N LEU A 667 13.02 43.53 20.44
CA LEU A 667 12.50 44.91 20.26
C LEU A 667 13.62 45.94 20.25
N ILE A 668 14.59 45.86 21.14
CA ILE A 668 15.77 46.73 21.14
C ILE A 668 16.54 46.57 19.83
N SER A 669 16.75 45.35 19.35
CA SER A 669 17.46 45.08 18.11
C SER A 669 16.70 45.58 16.87
N MET A 670 15.37 45.54 16.86
CA MET A 670 14.54 45.99 15.72
C MET A 670 14.46 47.49 15.59
N ASN A 671 14.64 48.21 16.70
CA ASN A 671 14.49 49.68 16.78
C ASN A 671 15.82 50.42 17.01
N HIS A 672 16.95 49.83 16.61
CA HIS A 672 18.22 50.54 16.61
C HIS A 672 18.13 51.79 15.74
N HIS A 673 18.40 52.96 16.33
CA HIS A 673 18.47 54.22 15.59
C HIS A 673 19.48 54.10 14.45
N ARG A 674 19.03 54.35 13.23
CA ARG A 674 19.94 54.63 12.12
C ARG A 674 20.66 55.93 12.40
N ILE A 675 21.98 55.91 12.35
CA ILE A 675 22.79 57.14 12.40
C ILE A 675 22.31 58.03 11.26
N ALA A 676 21.86 59.26 11.59
CA ALA A 676 21.51 60.24 10.56
C ALA A 676 22.74 60.54 9.72
N TYR A 677 22.64 60.38 8.42
CA TYR A 677 23.71 60.77 7.50
C TYR A 677 23.88 62.29 7.62
N PRO A 678 25.10 62.76 7.93
CA PRO A 678 25.33 64.20 7.95
C PRO A 678 25.17 64.76 6.56
N ASP A 679 24.37 65.84 6.46
CA ASP A 679 24.25 66.58 5.23
C ASP A 679 25.60 67.25 4.91
N LEU A 680 26.00 67.21 3.63
CA LEU A 680 27.12 67.99 3.13
C LEU A 680 26.80 69.48 3.36
N LYS A 681 27.52 70.13 4.25
CA LYS A 681 27.42 71.60 4.37
C LYS A 681 27.91 72.18 3.07
N PRO A 682 27.16 73.14 2.47
CA PRO A 682 27.54 73.79 1.23
C PRO A 682 28.81 74.58 1.35
#